data_056c779f3a3e40d04d8004b124d1d318
#
_entry.id   056c779f3a3e40d04d8004b124d1d318
#
_cell.length_a   1.000
_cell.length_b   1.000
_cell.length_c   1.000
_cell.angle_alpha   90.00
_cell.angle_beta   90.00
_cell.angle_gamma   90.00
#
_symmetry.space_group_name_H-M   'P 1'
#
loop_
_entity.id
_entity.type
_entity.pdbx_description
1 polymer ?
#
loop_
_entity_poly.entity_id
_entity_poly.type
_entity_poly.pdbx_seq_one_letter_code
_entity_poly.pdbx_strand_id
1 'polypeptide(L)'
;MRRRQGFFTIVILVYLMPLLGALTFHSYANAKEGHQHPSAPLNHGITRIVVEVHDLPTYKAELIDLARNLILLREGDQFSPDLVQESIEALKLSKRFQEIHVDSELEEEGIALLFHLKPFRLINDIKIYGEFPLFERELLKAMTSYVGDVYIYEDLHKQASLIEEVFKREGFLTPKVLVVAMEDPKDGNFTIHITINKGPYLTLERLDITGNRAFSYMNLKSRMKTWRASLLPGSSGRFIERDLDSDVKNLISFYRKSGYPDAMIEPMITKDSGAQTVSVFVTIHEGSRYEVEFFGNETFGEDTLRKDLILFTEGNKNDLGLRKSVKKIKNRYRMAGFLEAQVKIEEKIATEKHQTTRMIRFAIEEGPQSIVSSIQFRGNQAFDDDRIKRQMLTRMPGFHEEGAFVPEILDDDVSAIKSLYRKYGYMDTEIGKEVKRSVDKRNVDITLEIDEKTQTLVAFVEIIGITAISGQEAYNEIQMREGEPFRRYMVQSDENSISSLIFKRGYPHVKVKGEVSINKDRSKARVTYYVDEGPRVTMGHVHYIGNFKTRKRILQREFQMVPGEPFSLEKMLESQRNIRNLGVFNSVRFRTIGLKEKREQVHLLVDIEEKKPYFIQAGGGYETSKGFYLNAKAGDHNLFGTNKDAWVAGEMSQIGYHSELGITEPRLFGTRIAATFGMYSERTEEFNQDFGTKSFGSSLGFSRKWPLDFKAGLSFGFEQREQYKRDSVGDTTDSEDDDIFEPRSILVITPSIGYDTRDSFIRPRRGIFSYLSLDISKGIRNSLDDFFKYRYDVRFYITPLPRLTFAWLGRAGYIDPFGPAERIVDDQLFYLGGTSDVRGFSENMLRIDANGDPVGGRSMLAGSAEARIDLGHNVEFTLFYDVGYVGSTYVESVSDDTRSSVGVGLRYITPVGPIGFLYGIKVAPEEGESPGRLHFSVGYTF
;
A
#
# COMPACT_ATOMS: atom_id res chain seq x y z
N MET A 1 6.59 -2.77 25.67
CA MET A 1 5.63 -1.67 25.80
C MET A 1 6.29 -0.34 25.42
N ARG A 2 6.19 0.10 24.22
CA ARG A 2 6.38 1.49 23.79
C ARG A 2 6.06 1.55 22.29
N ARG A 3 4.98 2.24 21.98
CA ARG A 3 4.59 2.61 20.62
C ARG A 3 5.72 3.44 19.99
N ARG A 4 6.27 2.98 18.88
CA ARG A 4 7.01 3.83 17.95
C ARG A 4 6.08 4.18 16.81
N GLN A 5 5.55 5.38 16.88
CA GLN A 5 4.96 6.05 15.71
C GLN A 5 6.13 6.47 14.82
N GLY A 6 6.22 5.88 13.65
CA GLY A 6 7.10 6.35 12.58
C GLY A 6 6.48 7.59 11.92
N PHE A 7 7.03 8.75 12.21
CA PHE A 7 6.77 9.97 11.46
C PHE A 7 7.46 9.86 10.09
N PHE A 8 6.68 9.82 9.02
CA PHE A 8 7.17 10.11 7.68
C PHE A 8 7.31 11.63 7.54
N THR A 9 8.52 12.12 7.65
CA THR A 9 8.87 13.50 7.30
C THR A 9 9.03 13.58 5.80
N ILE A 10 8.08 14.21 5.13
CA ILE A 10 8.23 14.63 3.72
C ILE A 10 9.09 15.87 3.72
N VAL A 11 10.36 15.70 3.34
CA VAL A 11 11.25 16.80 3.03
C VAL A 11 10.93 17.30 1.63
N ILE A 12 10.32 18.48 1.56
CA ILE A 12 10.20 19.25 0.32
C ILE A 12 11.54 19.97 0.11
N LEU A 13 12.36 19.43 -0.76
CA LEU A 13 13.57 20.10 -1.24
C LEU A 13 13.18 21.06 -2.37
N VAL A 14 13.14 22.35 -2.07
CA VAL A 14 13.10 23.42 -3.07
C VAL A 14 14.54 23.70 -3.50
N TYR A 15 14.91 23.21 -4.66
CA TYR A 15 16.13 23.70 -5.33
C TYR A 15 15.74 24.73 -6.37
N LEU A 16 16.15 25.97 -6.10
CA LEU A 16 16.30 27.05 -7.07
C LEU A 16 17.56 26.75 -7.90
N MET A 17 17.42 26.64 -9.19
CA MET A 17 18.49 26.99 -10.11
C MET A 17 17.92 27.70 -11.35
N PRO A 18 18.41 28.88 -11.68
CA PRO A 18 18.05 29.54 -12.92
C PRO A 18 19.07 29.16 -14.00
N LEU A 19 18.62 28.66 -15.12
CA LEU A 19 19.45 28.67 -16.34
C LEU A 19 18.54 28.87 -17.55
N LEU A 20 18.77 30.04 -18.08
CA LEU A 20 18.55 30.53 -19.44
C LEU A 20 18.28 29.42 -20.46
N GLY A 21 17.12 29.50 -21.07
CA GLY A 21 16.80 28.91 -22.35
C GLY A 21 15.85 29.88 -23.05
N ALA A 22 16.42 30.89 -23.70
CA ALA A 22 15.66 31.79 -24.54
C ALA A 22 15.11 31.01 -25.74
N LEU A 23 13.83 30.66 -25.70
CA LEU A 23 13.05 30.34 -26.88
C LEU A 23 12.27 31.58 -27.27
N THR A 24 12.79 32.24 -28.29
CA THR A 24 12.15 33.34 -28.99
C THR A 24 10.84 32.85 -29.59
N PHE A 25 9.76 33.23 -28.97
CA PHE A 25 8.47 33.22 -29.62
C PHE A 25 8.38 34.45 -30.52
N HIS A 26 8.41 34.21 -31.83
CA HIS A 26 8.06 35.25 -32.80
C HIS A 26 6.55 35.51 -32.64
N SER A 27 6.24 36.62 -32.00
CA SER A 27 4.92 37.23 -32.12
C SER A 27 4.81 37.87 -33.48
N TYR A 28 3.99 37.30 -34.35
CA TYR A 28 3.49 38.05 -35.49
C TYR A 28 2.52 39.12 -34.97
N ALA A 29 3.04 40.28 -34.72
CA ALA A 29 2.24 41.47 -34.58
C ALA A 29 1.98 42.02 -35.98
N ASN A 30 0.79 41.69 -36.50
CA ASN A 30 0.22 42.47 -37.59
C ASN A 30 -0.34 43.79 -37.00
N ALA A 31 0.46 44.81 -37.03
CA ALA A 31 -0.03 46.19 -36.85
C ALA A 31 -0.95 46.53 -38.02
N LYS A 32 -2.25 46.57 -37.75
CA LYS A 32 -3.18 47.35 -38.50
C LYS A 32 -3.42 48.63 -37.67
N GLU A 33 -3.05 49.74 -38.34
CA GLU A 33 -3.23 51.08 -37.84
C GLU A 33 -4.68 51.44 -37.47
N GLY A 34 -4.80 52.15 -36.36
CA GLY A 34 -5.73 53.24 -36.22
C GLY A 34 -7.20 52.96 -35.99
N HIS A 35 -7.53 52.49 -34.77
CA HIS A 35 -8.73 53.04 -34.15
C HIS A 35 -8.32 53.50 -32.75
N GLN A 36 -8.31 54.86 -32.60
CA GLN A 36 -8.32 55.49 -31.29
C GLN A 36 -9.53 54.96 -30.53
N HIS A 37 -9.27 54.11 -29.53
CA HIS A 37 -10.29 53.81 -28.53
C HIS A 37 -10.56 55.10 -27.77
N PRO A 38 -11.81 55.59 -27.70
CA PRO A 38 -12.17 56.61 -26.76
C PRO A 38 -11.85 56.06 -25.35
N SER A 39 -11.01 56.76 -24.59
CA SER A 39 -10.83 56.52 -23.17
C SER A 39 -12.23 56.63 -22.52
N ALA A 40 -12.84 55.47 -22.24
CA ALA A 40 -14.10 55.42 -21.52
C ALA A 40 -13.90 56.10 -20.15
N PRO A 41 -14.82 56.98 -19.75
CA PRO A 41 -14.70 57.64 -18.46
C PRO A 41 -14.77 56.63 -17.35
N LEU A 42 -13.83 56.64 -16.41
CA LEU A 42 -13.60 55.73 -15.30
C LEU A 42 -14.77 55.64 -14.26
N ASN A 43 -15.93 56.16 -14.54
CA ASN A 43 -17.04 56.32 -13.57
C ASN A 43 -18.35 55.73 -14.01
N HIS A 44 -18.36 54.73 -14.91
CA HIS A 44 -19.60 54.04 -15.31
C HIS A 44 -19.80 52.74 -14.55
N GLY A 45 -20.97 52.49 -14.03
CA GLY A 45 -21.38 51.21 -13.47
C GLY A 45 -21.51 50.13 -14.53
N ILE A 46 -21.33 48.88 -14.16
CA ILE A 46 -21.51 47.70 -15.02
C ILE A 46 -23.01 47.39 -15.06
N THR A 47 -23.63 47.53 -16.25
CA THR A 47 -25.06 47.25 -16.44
C THR A 47 -25.35 45.77 -16.54
N ARG A 48 -24.52 45.03 -17.26
CA ARG A 48 -24.67 43.58 -17.38
C ARG A 48 -23.35 42.89 -17.72
N ILE A 49 -23.28 41.59 -17.38
CA ILE A 49 -22.15 40.72 -17.72
C ILE A 49 -22.71 39.51 -18.49
N VAL A 50 -22.33 39.42 -19.76
CA VAL A 50 -22.72 38.34 -20.64
C VAL A 50 -21.55 37.42 -20.82
N VAL A 51 -21.75 36.11 -20.64
CA VAL A 51 -20.74 35.06 -20.88
C VAL A 51 -21.24 34.18 -21.99
N GLU A 52 -20.52 34.21 -23.11
CA GLU A 52 -20.77 33.36 -24.26
C GLU A 52 -19.69 32.32 -24.41
N VAL A 53 -20.09 31.06 -24.48
CA VAL A 53 -19.18 29.92 -24.71
C VAL A 53 -19.47 29.39 -26.11
N HIS A 54 -18.42 29.34 -26.94
CA HIS A 54 -18.52 28.87 -28.33
C HIS A 54 -18.09 27.40 -28.42
N ASP A 55 -18.59 26.69 -29.44
CA ASP A 55 -18.11 25.37 -29.89
C ASP A 55 -18.37 24.15 -29.02
N LEU A 56 -19.22 24.19 -27.99
CA LEU A 56 -19.61 22.99 -27.24
C LEU A 56 -21.11 22.90 -26.96
N PRO A 57 -21.80 21.82 -27.37
CA PRO A 57 -23.25 21.72 -27.16
C PRO A 57 -23.68 21.31 -25.75
N THR A 58 -22.97 20.45 -25.07
CA THR A 58 -23.50 19.77 -23.86
C THR A 58 -23.01 20.36 -22.53
N TYR A 59 -21.75 20.81 -22.43
CA TYR A 59 -21.20 21.40 -21.19
C TYR A 59 -21.25 22.92 -21.13
N LYS A 60 -22.00 23.56 -22.07
CA LYS A 60 -22.07 25.01 -22.18
C LYS A 60 -22.54 25.67 -20.88
N ALA A 61 -23.57 25.11 -20.25
CA ALA A 61 -24.09 25.63 -18.99
C ALA A 61 -23.09 25.56 -17.83
N GLU A 62 -22.36 24.45 -17.71
CA GLU A 62 -21.35 24.25 -16.65
C GLU A 62 -20.12 25.16 -16.84
N LEU A 63 -19.73 25.40 -18.10
CA LEU A 63 -18.63 26.32 -18.43
C LEU A 63 -19.02 27.78 -18.22
N ILE A 64 -20.28 28.15 -18.54
CA ILE A 64 -20.83 29.49 -18.23
C ILE A 64 -20.84 29.68 -16.70
N ASP A 65 -21.33 28.71 -15.96
CA ASP A 65 -21.35 28.76 -14.49
C ASP A 65 -19.94 28.90 -13.91
N LEU A 66 -18.97 28.10 -14.40
CA LEU A 66 -17.57 28.22 -14.04
C LEU A 66 -17.04 29.65 -14.34
N ALA A 67 -17.28 30.16 -15.53
CA ALA A 67 -16.79 31.47 -15.94
C ALA A 67 -17.39 32.57 -15.07
N ARG A 68 -18.71 32.56 -14.84
CA ARG A 68 -19.38 33.54 -13.97
C ARG A 68 -18.85 33.55 -12.55
N ASN A 69 -18.49 32.36 -12.02
CA ASN A 69 -17.91 32.27 -10.68
C ASN A 69 -16.45 32.72 -10.60
N LEU A 70 -15.73 32.79 -11.74
CA LEU A 70 -14.35 33.26 -11.83
C LEU A 70 -14.23 34.74 -12.21
N ILE A 71 -15.27 35.32 -12.79
CA ILE A 71 -15.35 36.76 -13.09
C ILE A 71 -15.57 37.51 -11.78
N LEU A 72 -14.68 38.46 -11.49
CA LEU A 72 -14.62 39.17 -10.19
C LEU A 72 -15.62 40.34 -10.14
N LEU A 73 -16.03 40.78 -11.29
CA LEU A 73 -16.97 41.91 -11.45
C LEU A 73 -18.42 41.40 -11.35
N ARG A 74 -19.28 42.26 -10.81
CA ARG A 74 -20.72 42.01 -10.73
C ARG A 74 -21.49 43.15 -11.39
N GLU A 75 -22.67 42.83 -11.80
CA GLU A 75 -23.60 43.87 -12.26
C GLU A 75 -23.86 44.87 -11.10
N GLY A 76 -23.74 46.17 -11.39
CA GLY A 76 -23.77 47.24 -10.40
C GLY A 76 -22.41 47.72 -9.87
N ASP A 77 -21.32 46.96 -10.09
CA ASP A 77 -19.98 47.40 -9.70
C ASP A 77 -19.47 48.53 -10.61
N GLN A 78 -18.56 49.36 -10.12
CA GLN A 78 -17.84 50.30 -10.95
C GLN A 78 -16.89 49.58 -11.90
N PHE A 79 -16.84 50.01 -13.14
CA PHE A 79 -15.93 49.44 -14.13
C PHE A 79 -14.50 49.65 -13.75
N SER A 80 -13.72 48.57 -13.68
CA SER A 80 -12.30 48.58 -13.38
C SER A 80 -11.57 47.68 -14.39
N PRO A 81 -10.67 48.26 -15.22
CA PRO A 81 -9.83 47.51 -16.14
C PRO A 81 -8.99 46.47 -15.43
N ASP A 82 -8.49 46.76 -14.23
CA ASP A 82 -7.67 45.87 -13.44
C ASP A 82 -8.47 44.62 -13.02
N LEU A 83 -9.73 44.77 -12.58
CA LEU A 83 -10.61 43.64 -12.23
C LEU A 83 -11.01 42.83 -13.46
N VAL A 84 -11.12 43.44 -14.66
CA VAL A 84 -11.34 42.71 -15.92
C VAL A 84 -10.11 41.85 -16.21
N GLN A 85 -8.91 42.43 -16.11
CA GLN A 85 -7.65 41.70 -16.33
C GLN A 85 -7.47 40.56 -15.32
N GLU A 86 -7.74 40.81 -14.05
CA GLU A 86 -7.71 39.75 -13.02
C GLU A 86 -8.76 38.65 -13.28
N SER A 87 -9.93 38.98 -13.81
CA SER A 87 -10.94 37.99 -14.23
C SER A 87 -10.43 37.13 -15.38
N ILE A 88 -9.78 37.75 -16.38
CA ILE A 88 -9.14 37.03 -17.48
C ILE A 88 -8.04 36.08 -16.94
N GLU A 89 -7.24 36.51 -15.99
CA GLU A 89 -6.24 35.65 -15.37
C GLU A 89 -6.85 34.50 -14.60
N ALA A 90 -7.92 34.72 -13.85
CA ALA A 90 -8.65 33.66 -13.17
C ALA A 90 -9.23 32.62 -14.14
N LEU A 91 -9.79 33.09 -15.26
CA LEU A 91 -10.27 32.22 -16.34
C LEU A 91 -9.12 31.41 -16.96
N LYS A 92 -7.97 32.03 -17.23
CA LYS A 92 -6.75 31.35 -17.74
C LYS A 92 -6.22 30.31 -16.73
N LEU A 93 -6.18 30.65 -15.45
CA LEU A 93 -5.75 29.74 -14.37
C LEU A 93 -6.63 28.50 -14.25
N SER A 94 -7.90 28.60 -14.66
CA SER A 94 -8.80 27.44 -14.73
C SER A 94 -8.32 26.36 -15.71
N LYS A 95 -7.52 26.76 -16.74
CA LYS A 95 -7.11 25.91 -17.86
C LYS A 95 -8.28 25.25 -18.60
N ARG A 96 -9.43 25.95 -18.67
CA ARG A 96 -10.62 25.48 -19.35
C ARG A 96 -10.90 26.20 -20.66
N PHE A 97 -10.34 27.39 -20.82
CA PHE A 97 -10.57 28.24 -21.97
C PHE A 97 -9.28 28.44 -22.75
N GLN A 98 -9.33 28.16 -24.05
CA GLN A 98 -8.24 28.31 -24.99
C GLN A 98 -8.08 29.77 -25.41
N GLU A 99 -9.20 30.42 -25.71
CA GLU A 99 -9.25 31.82 -26.08
C GLU A 99 -10.26 32.56 -25.19
N ILE A 100 -9.88 33.73 -24.75
CA ILE A 100 -10.69 34.61 -23.90
C ILE A 100 -10.62 36.00 -24.47
N HIS A 101 -11.73 36.48 -25.01
CA HIS A 101 -11.90 37.84 -25.48
C HIS A 101 -12.97 38.55 -24.65
N VAL A 102 -12.69 39.80 -24.30
CA VAL A 102 -13.67 40.61 -23.53
C VAL A 102 -13.91 41.90 -24.30
N ASP A 103 -15.17 42.07 -24.69
CA ASP A 103 -15.63 43.27 -25.33
C ASP A 103 -16.43 44.10 -24.33
N SER A 104 -16.37 45.39 -24.48
CA SER A 104 -17.12 46.33 -23.67
C SER A 104 -18.05 47.19 -24.56
N GLU A 105 -19.33 47.19 -24.29
CA GLU A 105 -20.30 48.02 -25.00
C GLU A 105 -20.83 49.10 -24.06
N LEU A 106 -20.88 50.37 -24.57
CA LEU A 106 -21.41 51.48 -23.82
C LEU A 106 -22.94 51.47 -23.98
N GLU A 107 -23.68 51.36 -22.88
CA GLU A 107 -25.14 51.43 -22.80
C GLU A 107 -25.58 52.77 -22.18
N GLU A 108 -26.85 53.13 -22.28
CA GLU A 108 -27.35 54.42 -21.75
C GLU A 108 -27.15 54.58 -20.23
N GLU A 109 -27.14 53.48 -19.49
CA GLU A 109 -26.99 53.44 -18.02
C GLU A 109 -25.63 53.00 -17.52
N GLY A 110 -24.68 52.60 -18.40
CA GLY A 110 -23.32 52.16 -18.03
C GLY A 110 -22.62 51.32 -19.08
N ILE A 111 -21.88 50.31 -18.67
CA ILE A 111 -21.05 49.46 -19.54
C ILE A 111 -21.53 48.00 -19.44
N ALA A 112 -21.82 47.38 -20.58
CA ALA A 112 -22.00 45.96 -20.70
C ALA A 112 -20.65 45.28 -21.01
N LEU A 113 -20.34 44.19 -20.29
CA LEU A 113 -19.15 43.37 -20.52
C LEU A 113 -19.55 42.03 -21.18
N LEU A 114 -18.95 41.74 -22.32
CA LEU A 114 -19.19 40.51 -23.07
C LEU A 114 -17.93 39.65 -23.04
N PHE A 115 -18.00 38.50 -22.37
CA PHE A 115 -16.92 37.51 -22.30
C PHE A 115 -17.14 36.42 -23.34
N HIS A 116 -16.36 36.43 -24.43
CA HIS A 116 -16.38 35.41 -25.47
C HIS A 116 -15.29 34.37 -25.13
N LEU A 117 -15.75 33.14 -24.82
CA LEU A 117 -14.90 32.09 -24.31
C LEU A 117 -14.91 30.89 -25.25
N LYS A 118 -13.74 30.47 -25.70
CA LYS A 118 -13.54 29.22 -26.44
C LYS A 118 -12.91 28.17 -25.53
N PRO A 119 -13.65 27.11 -25.20
CA PRO A 119 -13.14 26.11 -24.28
C PRO A 119 -12.09 25.20 -24.93
N PHE A 120 -11.18 24.66 -24.12
CA PHE A 120 -10.35 23.52 -24.49
C PHE A 120 -11.23 22.28 -24.65
N ARG A 121 -10.96 21.50 -25.69
CA ARG A 121 -11.53 20.16 -25.87
C ARG A 121 -10.68 19.16 -25.11
N LEU A 122 -11.30 18.16 -24.50
CA LEU A 122 -10.63 17.18 -23.64
C LEU A 122 -10.61 15.81 -24.28
N ILE A 123 -9.72 14.95 -23.78
CA ILE A 123 -9.73 13.52 -24.07
C ILE A 123 -10.72 12.86 -23.10
N ASN A 124 -11.83 12.31 -23.62
CA ASN A 124 -12.87 11.67 -22.79
C ASN A 124 -12.65 10.16 -22.61
N ASP A 125 -11.97 9.49 -23.56
CA ASP A 125 -11.65 8.06 -23.48
C ASP A 125 -10.40 7.74 -24.32
N ILE A 126 -9.71 6.64 -23.96
CA ILE A 126 -8.61 6.07 -24.75
C ILE A 126 -8.91 4.60 -24.93
N LYS A 127 -9.01 4.16 -26.21
CA LYS A 127 -9.27 2.79 -26.58
C LYS A 127 -8.06 2.22 -27.32
N ILE A 128 -7.54 1.11 -26.82
CA ILE A 128 -6.34 0.46 -27.34
C ILE A 128 -6.74 -0.89 -27.92
N TYR A 129 -6.24 -1.20 -29.09
CA TYR A 129 -6.51 -2.45 -29.81
C TYR A 129 -5.19 -3.05 -30.33
N GLY A 130 -5.03 -4.36 -30.16
CA GLY A 130 -3.85 -5.08 -30.60
C GLY A 130 -2.68 -5.08 -29.62
N GLU A 131 -2.92 -4.72 -28.35
CA GLU A 131 -1.93 -4.57 -27.29
C GLU A 131 -1.28 -5.88 -26.85
N PHE A 132 -1.99 -7.01 -26.92
CA PHE A 132 -1.42 -8.29 -26.46
C PHE A 132 -0.06 -8.58 -27.13
N PRO A 133 0.99 -9.04 -26.42
CA PRO A 133 1.01 -9.62 -25.06
C PRO A 133 1.21 -8.64 -23.92
N LEU A 134 1.23 -7.34 -24.20
CA LEU A 134 1.26 -6.30 -23.19
C LEU A 134 -0.16 -6.00 -22.70
N PHE A 135 -0.25 -5.47 -21.51
CA PHE A 135 -1.51 -5.00 -20.96
C PHE A 135 -1.68 -3.50 -21.23
N GLU A 136 -2.90 -3.07 -21.45
CA GLU A 136 -3.26 -1.66 -21.65
C GLU A 136 -2.61 -0.74 -20.60
N ARG A 137 -2.56 -1.16 -19.34
CA ARG A 137 -1.93 -0.40 -18.25
C ARG A 137 -0.45 -0.09 -18.51
N GLU A 138 0.27 -0.97 -19.18
CA GLU A 138 1.70 -0.77 -19.48
C GLU A 138 1.87 0.27 -20.57
N LEU A 139 0.99 0.26 -21.57
CA LEU A 139 0.98 1.24 -22.65
C LEU A 139 0.57 2.62 -22.15
N LEU A 140 -0.50 2.71 -21.35
CA LEU A 140 -0.93 3.96 -20.75
C LEU A 140 0.16 4.61 -19.88
N LYS A 141 1.01 3.83 -19.20
CA LYS A 141 2.15 4.37 -18.45
C LYS A 141 3.24 5.00 -19.33
N ALA A 142 3.38 4.54 -20.56
CA ALA A 142 4.35 5.08 -21.50
C ALA A 142 3.85 6.35 -22.20
N MET A 143 2.55 6.55 -22.23
CA MET A 143 1.91 7.72 -22.83
C MET A 143 2.08 8.97 -21.95
N THR A 144 1.96 10.14 -22.55
CA THR A 144 1.99 11.44 -21.89
C THR A 144 0.64 12.15 -21.91
N SER A 145 -0.34 11.64 -22.64
CA SER A 145 -1.71 12.16 -22.69
C SER A 145 -2.67 11.16 -22.03
N TYR A 146 -3.53 11.65 -21.15
CA TYR A 146 -4.45 10.86 -20.33
C TYR A 146 -5.88 11.32 -20.50
N VAL A 147 -6.81 10.50 -20.04
CA VAL A 147 -8.23 10.90 -19.97
C VAL A 147 -8.37 12.10 -19.02
N GLY A 148 -9.02 13.16 -19.50
CA GLY A 148 -9.18 14.44 -18.80
C GLY A 148 -8.16 15.51 -19.22
N ASP A 149 -7.11 15.16 -19.95
CA ASP A 149 -6.17 16.14 -20.49
C ASP A 149 -6.77 16.90 -21.70
N VAL A 150 -6.19 18.05 -21.97
CA VAL A 150 -6.51 18.84 -23.16
C VAL A 150 -6.08 18.07 -24.40
N TYR A 151 -6.99 17.97 -25.36
CA TYR A 151 -6.68 17.37 -26.64
C TYR A 151 -5.79 18.30 -27.47
N ILE A 152 -4.64 17.81 -27.90
CA ILE A 152 -3.66 18.48 -28.76
C ILE A 152 -3.36 17.53 -29.93
N TYR A 153 -3.68 17.98 -31.16
CA TYR A 153 -3.52 17.16 -32.37
C TYR A 153 -2.06 16.71 -32.58
N GLU A 154 -1.11 17.61 -32.35
CA GLU A 154 0.32 17.38 -32.53
C GLU A 154 0.87 16.28 -31.60
N ASP A 155 0.25 16.09 -30.45
CA ASP A 155 0.68 15.06 -29.48
C ASP A 155 0.32 13.63 -29.94
N LEU A 156 -0.60 13.43 -30.88
CA LEU A 156 -0.99 12.09 -31.36
C LEU A 156 0.21 11.32 -31.93
N HIS A 157 1.03 11.94 -32.76
CA HIS A 157 2.23 11.32 -33.32
C HIS A 157 3.25 10.94 -32.23
N LYS A 158 3.37 11.77 -31.21
CA LYS A 158 4.22 11.49 -30.06
C LYS A 158 3.74 10.26 -29.28
N GLN A 159 2.42 10.14 -29.06
CA GLN A 159 1.87 8.96 -28.37
C GLN A 159 2.14 7.69 -29.20
N ALA A 160 1.94 7.74 -30.51
CA ALA A 160 2.23 6.62 -31.40
C ALA A 160 3.70 6.18 -31.26
N SER A 161 4.64 7.13 -31.35
CA SER A 161 6.08 6.85 -31.24
C SER A 161 6.47 6.26 -29.90
N LEU A 162 5.89 6.75 -28.79
CA LEU A 162 6.14 6.21 -27.44
C LEU A 162 5.68 4.76 -27.31
N ILE A 163 4.51 4.43 -27.87
CA ILE A 163 3.99 3.06 -27.84
C ILE A 163 4.82 2.15 -28.74
N GLU A 164 5.21 2.60 -29.94
CA GLU A 164 6.11 1.85 -30.82
C GLU A 164 7.44 1.51 -30.13
N GLU A 165 7.99 2.45 -29.37
CA GLU A 165 9.22 2.23 -28.61
C GLU A 165 9.05 1.16 -27.54
N VAL A 166 7.91 1.12 -26.85
CA VAL A 166 7.58 0.05 -25.90
C VAL A 166 7.60 -1.30 -26.58
N PHE A 167 6.95 -1.44 -27.74
CA PHE A 167 6.93 -2.71 -28.48
C PHE A 167 8.30 -3.09 -29.03
N LYS A 168 9.12 -2.11 -29.48
CA LYS A 168 10.52 -2.37 -29.88
C LYS A 168 11.34 -2.91 -28.70
N ARG A 169 11.20 -2.34 -27.51
CA ARG A 169 11.86 -2.85 -26.28
C ARG A 169 11.40 -4.25 -25.91
N GLU A 170 10.18 -4.61 -26.25
CA GLU A 170 9.62 -5.96 -26.05
C GLU A 170 9.97 -6.92 -27.21
N GLY A 171 10.88 -6.55 -28.11
CA GLY A 171 11.45 -7.43 -29.15
C GLY A 171 10.69 -7.47 -30.48
N PHE A 172 9.73 -6.57 -30.72
CA PHE A 172 9.08 -6.44 -32.00
C PHE A 172 9.92 -5.55 -32.94
N LEU A 173 10.06 -5.96 -34.21
CA LEU A 173 10.99 -5.30 -35.15
C LEU A 173 10.43 -4.01 -35.74
N THR A 174 9.23 -4.05 -36.24
CA THR A 174 8.60 -2.95 -36.98
C THR A 174 7.17 -2.71 -36.49
N PRO A 175 6.99 -2.40 -35.20
CA PRO A 175 5.67 -2.06 -34.74
C PRO A 175 5.21 -0.77 -35.41
N LYS A 176 3.95 -0.74 -35.82
CA LYS A 176 3.27 0.44 -36.36
C LYS A 176 2.06 0.75 -35.49
N VAL A 177 1.98 1.96 -35.01
CA VAL A 177 0.89 2.43 -34.16
C VAL A 177 0.15 3.55 -34.86
N LEU A 178 -1.12 3.33 -35.11
CA LEU A 178 -2.02 4.34 -35.64
C LEU A 178 -2.82 4.93 -34.47
N VAL A 179 -2.71 6.24 -34.27
CA VAL A 179 -3.45 6.99 -33.26
C VAL A 179 -4.40 7.94 -33.97
N VAL A 180 -5.70 7.77 -33.76
CA VAL A 180 -6.75 8.58 -34.37
C VAL A 180 -7.63 9.13 -33.27
N ALA A 181 -7.91 10.43 -33.30
CA ALA A 181 -8.89 11.06 -32.42
C ALA A 181 -10.24 11.15 -33.13
N MET A 182 -11.28 10.72 -32.46
CA MET A 182 -12.68 10.84 -32.91
C MET A 182 -13.42 11.77 -31.97
N GLU A 183 -14.03 12.81 -32.55
CA GLU A 183 -14.88 13.73 -31.82
C GLU A 183 -16.20 13.05 -31.44
N ASP A 184 -16.60 13.15 -30.17
CA ASP A 184 -17.93 12.74 -29.73
C ASP A 184 -18.94 13.87 -30.06
N PRO A 185 -19.91 13.64 -30.95
CA PRO A 185 -20.84 14.67 -31.35
C PRO A 185 -21.76 15.16 -30.21
N LYS A 186 -21.79 14.44 -29.07
CA LYS A 186 -22.62 14.83 -27.93
C LYS A 186 -21.96 15.91 -27.08
N ASP A 187 -20.68 15.82 -26.87
CA ASP A 187 -19.95 16.70 -25.93
C ASP A 187 -18.80 17.48 -26.57
N GLY A 188 -18.44 17.18 -27.83
CA GLY A 188 -17.34 17.82 -28.53
C GLY A 188 -15.95 17.47 -28.02
N ASN A 189 -15.82 16.51 -27.10
CA ASN A 189 -14.56 15.98 -26.64
C ASN A 189 -14.06 14.84 -27.55
N PHE A 190 -12.83 14.38 -27.33
CA PHE A 190 -12.20 13.41 -28.21
C PHE A 190 -11.99 12.06 -27.53
N THR A 191 -12.38 10.99 -28.22
CA THR A 191 -11.94 9.63 -27.93
C THR A 191 -10.72 9.31 -28.77
N ILE A 192 -9.62 8.88 -28.13
CA ILE A 192 -8.39 8.46 -28.84
C ILE A 192 -8.45 6.98 -29.08
N HIS A 193 -8.41 6.61 -30.38
CA HIS A 193 -8.32 5.21 -30.82
C HIS A 193 -6.89 4.89 -31.20
N ILE A 194 -6.32 3.90 -30.57
CA ILE A 194 -4.95 3.42 -30.77
C ILE A 194 -5.03 2.01 -31.34
N THR A 195 -4.61 1.85 -32.59
CA THR A 195 -4.55 0.54 -33.25
C THR A 195 -3.10 0.14 -33.44
N ILE A 196 -2.72 -1.02 -32.89
CA ILE A 196 -1.35 -1.50 -32.86
C ILE A 196 -1.19 -2.69 -33.80
N ASN A 197 -0.35 -2.52 -34.80
CA ASN A 197 0.20 -3.61 -35.61
C ASN A 197 1.62 -3.88 -35.15
N LYS A 198 1.80 -4.93 -34.35
CA LYS A 198 3.07 -5.26 -33.70
C LYS A 198 4.19 -5.58 -34.69
N GLY A 199 3.82 -6.07 -35.89
CA GLY A 199 4.78 -6.59 -36.83
C GLY A 199 5.45 -7.89 -36.34
N PRO A 200 6.50 -8.35 -37.07
CA PRO A 200 7.25 -9.53 -36.70
C PRO A 200 8.13 -9.26 -35.47
N TYR A 201 8.53 -10.34 -34.80
CA TYR A 201 9.46 -10.29 -33.67
C TYR A 201 10.65 -11.23 -33.95
N LEU A 202 11.76 -10.98 -33.26
CA LEU A 202 12.92 -11.85 -33.30
C LEU A 202 12.71 -13.06 -32.40
N THR A 203 13.01 -14.24 -32.92
CA THR A 203 13.05 -15.48 -32.14
C THR A 203 14.48 -15.85 -31.77
N LEU A 204 14.68 -16.36 -30.58
CA LEU A 204 15.99 -16.86 -30.19
C LEU A 204 16.25 -18.22 -30.86
N GLU A 205 17.16 -18.24 -31.81
CA GLU A 205 17.58 -19.45 -32.54
C GLU A 205 18.67 -20.21 -31.75
N ARG A 206 19.66 -19.47 -31.25
CA ARG A 206 20.84 -20.05 -30.64
C ARG A 206 21.27 -19.26 -29.40
N LEU A 207 21.59 -19.97 -28.33
CA LEU A 207 22.25 -19.40 -27.17
C LEU A 207 23.49 -20.21 -26.86
N ASP A 208 24.65 -19.62 -27.06
CA ASP A 208 25.93 -20.23 -26.73
C ASP A 208 26.55 -19.50 -25.54
N ILE A 209 27.09 -20.30 -24.61
CA ILE A 209 27.84 -19.79 -23.47
C ILE A 209 29.24 -20.40 -23.57
N THR A 210 30.25 -19.54 -23.58
CA THR A 210 31.66 -19.96 -23.71
C THR A 210 32.47 -19.38 -22.52
N GLY A 211 33.61 -20.03 -22.23
CA GLY A 211 34.48 -19.61 -21.14
C GLY A 211 34.02 -20.05 -19.73
N ASN A 212 32.89 -20.72 -19.63
CA ASN A 212 32.30 -21.25 -18.40
C ASN A 212 32.95 -22.58 -17.97
N ARG A 213 34.10 -22.48 -17.30
CA ARG A 213 34.83 -23.67 -16.82
C ARG A 213 34.33 -24.17 -15.48
N ALA A 214 33.94 -23.24 -14.60
CA ALA A 214 33.50 -23.50 -13.24
C ALA A 214 32.08 -24.09 -13.14
N PHE A 215 31.20 -23.72 -14.07
CA PHE A 215 29.81 -24.14 -14.07
C PHE A 215 29.38 -24.69 -15.42
N SER A 216 28.54 -25.72 -15.39
CA SER A 216 28.02 -26.34 -16.62
C SER A 216 27.08 -25.38 -17.37
N TYR A 217 27.05 -25.51 -18.68
CA TYR A 217 26.13 -24.82 -19.59
C TYR A 217 24.68 -24.87 -19.08
N MET A 218 24.21 -26.06 -18.68
CA MET A 218 22.82 -26.23 -18.21
C MET A 218 22.54 -25.49 -16.91
N ASN A 219 23.51 -25.43 -15.98
CA ASN A 219 23.38 -24.68 -14.74
C ASN A 219 23.22 -23.17 -15.01
N LEU A 220 24.04 -22.63 -15.92
CA LEU A 220 23.96 -21.21 -16.27
C LEU A 220 22.68 -20.89 -17.04
N LYS A 221 22.35 -21.72 -18.04
CA LYS A 221 21.15 -21.59 -18.85
C LYS A 221 19.87 -21.61 -18.00
N SER A 222 19.78 -22.49 -17.00
CA SER A 222 18.63 -22.59 -16.10
C SER A 222 18.36 -21.30 -15.30
N ARG A 223 19.37 -20.45 -15.10
CA ARG A 223 19.31 -19.17 -14.39
C ARG A 223 18.92 -18.00 -15.29
N MET A 224 18.95 -18.18 -16.59
CA MET A 224 18.59 -17.17 -17.58
C MET A 224 17.10 -17.24 -17.91
N LYS A 225 16.50 -16.09 -18.22
CA LYS A 225 15.13 -15.96 -18.71
C LYS A 225 15.06 -15.95 -20.24
N THR A 226 16.07 -15.41 -20.89
CA THR A 226 16.13 -15.16 -22.33
C THR A 226 15.75 -16.37 -23.18
N TRP A 227 16.07 -17.59 -22.76
CA TRP A 227 15.78 -18.82 -23.51
C TRP A 227 14.43 -19.46 -23.20
N ARG A 228 13.74 -19.03 -22.14
CA ARG A 228 12.48 -19.66 -21.71
C ARG A 228 11.37 -19.30 -22.68
N ALA A 229 10.70 -20.30 -23.22
CA ALA A 229 9.46 -20.08 -23.92
C ALA A 229 8.40 -19.57 -22.95
N SER A 230 7.66 -18.54 -23.34
CA SER A 230 6.50 -18.10 -22.60
C SER A 230 5.38 -19.15 -22.70
N LEU A 231 4.64 -19.38 -21.62
CA LEU A 231 3.43 -20.20 -21.62
C LEU A 231 2.25 -19.51 -22.33
N LEU A 232 2.38 -18.18 -22.58
CA LEU A 232 1.32 -17.40 -23.22
C LEU A 232 1.42 -17.51 -24.74
N PRO A 233 0.30 -17.71 -25.46
CA PRO A 233 0.27 -17.72 -26.90
C PRO A 233 0.86 -16.43 -27.51
N GLY A 234 1.64 -16.56 -28.56
CA GLY A 234 2.24 -15.44 -29.29
C GLY A 234 3.46 -14.77 -28.66
N SER A 235 3.98 -15.29 -27.54
CA SER A 235 5.20 -14.77 -26.91
C SER A 235 6.29 -15.84 -26.73
N SER A 236 6.04 -17.10 -27.14
CA SER A 236 7.00 -18.20 -27.09
C SER A 236 8.23 -17.92 -27.91
N GLY A 237 9.41 -17.99 -27.29
CA GLY A 237 10.69 -17.85 -28.00
C GLY A 237 11.04 -16.42 -28.40
N ARG A 238 10.23 -15.42 -28.10
CA ARG A 238 10.54 -14.04 -28.42
C ARG A 238 11.78 -13.55 -27.67
N PHE A 239 12.73 -13.00 -28.41
CA PHE A 239 13.93 -12.41 -27.85
C PHE A 239 13.65 -11.01 -27.32
N ILE A 240 13.98 -10.78 -26.04
CA ILE A 240 13.84 -9.49 -25.36
C ILE A 240 15.22 -9.10 -24.81
N GLU A 241 15.82 -8.05 -25.38
CA GLU A 241 17.17 -7.61 -25.04
C GLU A 241 17.31 -7.23 -23.56
N ARG A 242 16.28 -6.61 -22.97
CA ARG A 242 16.22 -6.31 -21.53
C ARG A 242 16.33 -7.56 -20.64
N ASP A 243 15.78 -8.69 -21.08
CA ASP A 243 15.88 -9.95 -20.33
C ASP A 243 17.31 -10.49 -20.38
N LEU A 244 18.00 -10.37 -21.51
CA LEU A 244 19.41 -10.70 -21.62
C LEU A 244 20.28 -9.83 -20.70
N ASP A 245 20.05 -8.53 -20.65
CA ASP A 245 20.76 -7.63 -19.74
C ASP A 245 20.54 -8.01 -18.26
N SER A 246 19.33 -8.39 -17.92
CA SER A 246 18.99 -8.90 -16.59
C SER A 246 19.68 -10.22 -16.28
N ASP A 247 19.72 -11.12 -17.26
CA ASP A 247 20.38 -12.43 -17.14
C ASP A 247 21.89 -12.27 -16.95
N VAL A 248 22.51 -11.37 -17.69
CA VAL A 248 23.96 -11.07 -17.54
C VAL A 248 24.25 -10.56 -16.13
N LYS A 249 23.45 -9.61 -15.62
CA LYS A 249 23.61 -9.11 -14.23
C LYS A 249 23.42 -10.22 -13.18
N ASN A 250 22.46 -11.08 -13.40
CA ASN A 250 22.18 -12.21 -12.52
C ASN A 250 23.34 -13.24 -12.53
N LEU A 251 23.87 -13.53 -13.71
CA LEU A 251 25.02 -14.43 -13.84
C LEU A 251 26.27 -13.85 -13.20
N ILE A 252 26.55 -12.55 -13.38
CA ILE A 252 27.69 -11.88 -12.71
C ILE A 252 27.50 -11.99 -11.18
N SER A 253 26.30 -11.71 -10.67
CA SER A 253 26.03 -11.86 -9.24
C SER A 253 26.20 -13.30 -8.75
N PHE A 254 25.79 -14.26 -9.55
CA PHE A 254 25.96 -15.69 -9.25
C PHE A 254 27.45 -16.08 -9.18
N TYR A 255 28.24 -15.71 -10.18
CA TYR A 255 29.68 -15.97 -10.20
C TYR A 255 30.39 -15.34 -9.00
N ARG A 256 30.10 -14.08 -8.69
CA ARG A 256 30.68 -13.39 -7.52
C ARG A 256 30.39 -14.13 -6.23
N LYS A 257 29.13 -14.50 -6.00
CA LYS A 257 28.72 -15.25 -4.78
C LYS A 257 29.33 -16.64 -4.73
N SER A 258 29.71 -17.20 -5.88
CA SER A 258 30.32 -18.51 -5.99
C SER A 258 31.86 -18.49 -5.93
N GLY A 259 32.43 -17.32 -5.56
CA GLY A 259 33.89 -17.21 -5.37
C GLY A 259 34.65 -16.61 -6.57
N TYR A 260 33.98 -16.02 -7.55
CA TYR A 260 34.62 -15.39 -8.71
C TYR A 260 34.30 -13.89 -8.77
N PRO A 261 34.86 -13.06 -7.88
CA PRO A 261 34.52 -11.63 -7.78
C PRO A 261 34.92 -10.80 -8.99
N ASP A 262 35.90 -11.28 -9.78
CA ASP A 262 36.40 -10.63 -10.97
C ASP A 262 35.67 -11.08 -12.26
N ALA A 263 34.63 -11.90 -12.13
CA ALA A 263 33.91 -12.41 -13.30
C ALA A 263 33.32 -11.26 -14.14
N MET A 264 33.61 -11.29 -15.44
CA MET A 264 33.06 -10.42 -16.47
C MET A 264 32.31 -11.28 -17.47
N ILE A 265 31.14 -10.80 -17.87
CA ILE A 265 30.26 -11.51 -18.80
C ILE A 265 29.84 -10.54 -19.88
N GLU A 266 30.20 -10.86 -21.11
CA GLU A 266 29.95 -10.02 -22.29
C GLU A 266 29.01 -10.75 -23.26
N PRO A 267 27.79 -10.23 -23.47
CA PRO A 267 26.88 -10.76 -24.47
C PRO A 267 27.20 -10.16 -25.85
N MET A 268 27.19 -10.97 -26.85
CA MET A 268 27.23 -10.56 -28.26
C MET A 268 25.96 -11.07 -28.95
N ILE A 269 25.26 -10.17 -29.61
CA ILE A 269 24.00 -10.43 -30.30
C ILE A 269 24.21 -10.35 -31.79
N THR A 270 23.89 -11.41 -32.52
CA THR A 270 23.87 -11.43 -33.98
C THR A 270 22.43 -11.58 -34.45
N LYS A 271 21.92 -10.58 -35.19
CA LYS A 271 20.55 -10.55 -35.69
C LYS A 271 20.54 -10.92 -37.16
N ASP A 272 19.75 -11.93 -37.55
CA ASP A 272 19.42 -12.22 -38.93
C ASP A 272 18.04 -11.65 -39.24
N SER A 273 18.04 -10.53 -39.98
CA SER A 273 16.79 -9.83 -40.31
C SER A 273 15.97 -10.58 -41.37
N GLY A 274 16.62 -11.44 -42.20
CA GLY A 274 15.92 -12.23 -43.20
C GLY A 274 15.18 -13.40 -42.61
N ALA A 275 15.82 -14.11 -41.69
CA ALA A 275 15.22 -15.24 -40.97
C ALA A 275 14.42 -14.82 -39.72
N GLN A 276 14.47 -13.54 -39.31
CA GLN A 276 13.87 -13.02 -38.09
C GLN A 276 14.35 -13.74 -36.82
N THR A 277 15.62 -14.16 -36.83
CA THR A 277 16.23 -14.89 -35.70
C THR A 277 17.38 -14.13 -35.07
N VAL A 278 17.67 -14.51 -33.83
CA VAL A 278 18.79 -13.98 -33.06
C VAL A 278 19.61 -15.11 -32.50
N SER A 279 20.93 -15.02 -32.74
CA SER A 279 21.90 -15.84 -32.03
C SER A 279 22.60 -15.00 -30.95
N VAL A 280 22.60 -15.52 -29.75
CA VAL A 280 23.22 -14.88 -28.58
C VAL A 280 24.45 -15.68 -28.17
N PHE A 281 25.59 -15.01 -28.14
CA PHE A 281 26.84 -15.57 -27.65
C PHE A 281 27.22 -14.86 -26.35
N VAL A 282 27.33 -15.62 -25.28
CA VAL A 282 27.72 -15.10 -23.96
C VAL A 282 29.13 -15.57 -23.65
N THR A 283 30.08 -14.64 -23.68
CA THR A 283 31.46 -14.94 -23.33
C THR A 283 31.70 -14.64 -21.87
N ILE A 284 32.18 -15.62 -21.12
CA ILE A 284 32.43 -15.52 -19.70
C ILE A 284 33.93 -15.52 -19.46
N HIS A 285 34.40 -14.46 -18.86
CA HIS A 285 35.74 -14.37 -18.27
C HIS A 285 35.62 -14.53 -16.77
N GLU A 286 35.79 -15.76 -16.28
CA GLU A 286 35.55 -16.09 -14.86
C GLU A 286 36.51 -15.37 -13.92
N GLY A 287 37.72 -15.06 -14.41
CA GLY A 287 38.77 -14.51 -13.56
C GLY A 287 39.32 -15.56 -12.58
N SER A 288 40.00 -15.10 -11.56
CA SER A 288 40.51 -15.96 -10.53
C SER A 288 39.43 -16.43 -9.57
N ARG A 289 39.56 -17.65 -9.06
CA ARG A 289 38.76 -18.12 -7.96
C ARG A 289 39.33 -17.57 -6.66
N TYR A 290 38.50 -17.04 -5.79
CA TYR A 290 38.89 -16.53 -4.49
C TYR A 290 38.45 -17.50 -3.40
N GLU A 291 39.39 -17.97 -2.65
CA GLU A 291 39.18 -18.72 -1.42
C GLU A 291 39.59 -17.87 -0.25
N VAL A 292 38.68 -17.72 0.72
CA VAL A 292 38.89 -16.79 1.83
C VAL A 292 38.95 -17.56 3.13
N GLU A 293 40.03 -17.29 3.86
CA GLU A 293 40.30 -17.81 5.19
C GLU A 293 40.42 -16.62 6.17
N PHE A 294 40.03 -16.86 7.40
CA PHE A 294 40.23 -15.89 8.47
C PHE A 294 41.18 -16.52 9.49
N PHE A 295 42.07 -15.69 10.02
CA PHE A 295 43.03 -16.12 11.02
C PHE A 295 43.10 -15.07 12.14
N GLY A 296 43.12 -15.53 13.40
CA GLY A 296 43.16 -14.64 14.57
C GLY A 296 41.80 -13.98 14.92
N ASN A 297 40.71 -14.51 14.37
CA ASN A 297 39.35 -14.05 14.67
C ASN A 297 38.73 -14.86 15.82
N GLU A 298 39.15 -14.55 17.06
CA GLU A 298 38.66 -15.26 18.23
C GLU A 298 37.25 -14.84 18.65
N THR A 299 36.89 -13.55 18.44
CA THR A 299 35.62 -12.97 18.86
C THR A 299 34.50 -13.22 17.86
N PHE A 300 34.75 -13.10 16.56
CA PHE A 300 33.72 -13.29 15.54
C PHE A 300 33.97 -14.53 14.70
N GLY A 301 32.98 -15.42 14.64
CA GLY A 301 33.05 -16.59 13.78
C GLY A 301 33.11 -16.23 12.30
N GLU A 302 33.69 -17.10 11.48
CA GLU A 302 33.86 -16.91 10.03
C GLU A 302 32.57 -16.56 9.32
N ASP A 303 31.45 -17.19 9.63
CA ASP A 303 30.14 -16.91 9.00
C ASP A 303 29.68 -15.46 9.20
N THR A 304 30.06 -14.86 10.31
CA THR A 304 29.77 -13.45 10.59
C THR A 304 30.67 -12.54 9.78
N LEU A 305 31.95 -12.83 9.70
CA LEU A 305 32.94 -12.08 8.93
C LEU A 305 32.74 -12.22 7.42
N ARG A 306 32.29 -13.40 6.96
CA ARG A 306 31.94 -13.63 5.54
C ARG A 306 30.84 -12.70 5.03
N LYS A 307 29.90 -12.24 5.89
CA LYS A 307 28.88 -11.25 5.53
C LYS A 307 29.44 -9.86 5.27
N ASP A 308 30.65 -9.59 5.73
CA ASP A 308 31.34 -8.31 5.53
C ASP A 308 32.22 -8.28 4.29
N LEU A 309 32.31 -9.42 3.56
CA LEU A 309 33.09 -9.55 2.35
C LEU A 309 32.37 -8.89 1.14
N ILE A 310 32.64 -7.62 0.95
CA ILE A 310 32.06 -6.82 -0.15
C ILE A 310 32.49 -7.34 -1.54
N LEU A 311 33.65 -7.95 -1.63
CA LEU A 311 34.16 -8.46 -2.91
C LEU A 311 33.22 -9.49 -3.57
N PHE A 312 32.47 -10.28 -2.82
CA PHE A 312 31.53 -11.26 -3.36
C PHE A 312 30.16 -10.66 -3.74
N THR A 313 29.94 -9.40 -3.42
CA THR A 313 28.71 -8.68 -3.79
C THR A 313 28.97 -7.62 -4.87
N GLU A 314 29.97 -6.76 -4.67
CA GLU A 314 30.29 -5.67 -5.59
C GLU A 314 31.37 -6.04 -6.63
N GLY A 315 32.11 -7.15 -6.38
CA GLY A 315 33.28 -7.53 -7.17
C GLY A 315 34.58 -6.96 -6.62
N ASN A 316 35.70 -7.27 -7.27
CA ASN A 316 37.04 -6.90 -6.77
C ASN A 316 37.89 -6.11 -7.77
N LYS A 317 37.28 -5.29 -8.61
CA LYS A 317 38.00 -4.50 -9.59
C LYS A 317 39.10 -3.65 -8.92
N ASN A 318 40.37 -3.84 -9.33
CA ASN A 318 41.56 -3.16 -8.79
C ASN A 318 41.68 -3.30 -7.25
N ASP A 319 41.32 -4.47 -6.73
CA ASP A 319 41.34 -4.83 -5.28
C ASP A 319 40.48 -3.92 -4.39
N LEU A 320 39.53 -3.19 -5.01
CA LEU A 320 38.62 -2.32 -4.28
C LEU A 320 37.70 -3.12 -3.36
N GLY A 321 37.19 -4.28 -3.82
CA GLY A 321 36.36 -5.15 -3.02
C GLY A 321 37.08 -5.67 -1.76
N LEU A 322 38.34 -6.05 -1.88
CA LEU A 322 39.16 -6.45 -0.76
C LEU A 322 39.35 -5.33 0.25
N ARG A 323 39.74 -4.12 -0.23
CA ARG A 323 39.93 -2.96 0.65
C ARG A 323 38.65 -2.56 1.38
N LYS A 324 37.49 -2.60 0.70
CA LYS A 324 36.18 -2.34 1.32
C LYS A 324 35.84 -3.41 2.36
N SER A 325 36.17 -4.69 2.09
CA SER A 325 35.95 -5.80 3.02
C SER A 325 36.78 -5.63 4.29
N VAL A 326 38.08 -5.30 4.16
CA VAL A 326 38.95 -4.98 5.30
C VAL A 326 38.37 -3.85 6.15
N LYS A 327 37.91 -2.75 5.49
CA LYS A 327 37.33 -1.62 6.21
C LYS A 327 36.08 -2.03 6.97
N LYS A 328 35.25 -2.88 6.39
CA LYS A 328 33.99 -3.31 6.99
C LYS A 328 34.23 -4.25 8.16
N ILE A 329 35.15 -5.21 8.01
CA ILE A 329 35.59 -6.10 9.09
C ILE A 329 36.18 -5.28 10.25
N LYS A 330 37.12 -4.36 9.95
CA LYS A 330 37.72 -3.49 10.96
C LYS A 330 36.69 -2.66 11.71
N ASN A 331 35.67 -2.14 10.99
CA ASN A 331 34.61 -1.39 11.64
C ASN A 331 33.73 -2.27 12.54
N ARG A 332 33.49 -3.55 12.19
CA ARG A 332 32.79 -4.50 13.04
C ARG A 332 33.51 -4.68 14.36
N TYR A 333 34.84 -4.94 14.34
CA TYR A 333 35.67 -5.08 15.52
C TYR A 333 35.66 -3.80 16.37
N ARG A 334 35.77 -2.63 15.71
CA ARG A 334 35.70 -1.34 16.40
C ARG A 334 34.39 -1.12 17.15
N MET A 335 33.24 -1.48 16.52
CA MET A 335 31.94 -1.39 17.17
C MET A 335 31.75 -2.39 18.32
N ALA A 336 32.59 -3.40 18.40
CA ALA A 336 32.66 -4.33 19.52
C ALA A 336 33.73 -3.97 20.57
N GLY A 337 34.33 -2.78 20.49
CA GLY A 337 35.30 -2.27 21.47
C GLY A 337 36.76 -2.62 21.16
N PHE A 338 37.08 -3.29 20.06
CA PHE A 338 38.44 -3.58 19.64
C PHE A 338 39.02 -2.41 18.85
N LEU A 339 39.42 -1.36 19.54
CA LEU A 339 39.81 -0.09 18.92
C LEU A 339 41.11 -0.17 18.12
N GLU A 340 41.96 -1.13 18.46
CA GLU A 340 43.26 -1.32 17.83
C GLU A 340 43.30 -2.48 16.84
N ALA A 341 42.12 -3.04 16.54
CA ALA A 341 42.02 -4.14 15.61
C ALA A 341 42.67 -3.81 14.25
N GLN A 342 43.56 -4.67 13.83
CA GLN A 342 44.21 -4.62 12.55
C GLN A 342 43.77 -5.81 11.70
N VAL A 343 43.55 -5.56 10.44
CA VAL A 343 43.21 -6.58 9.46
C VAL A 343 44.16 -6.43 8.30
N LYS A 344 45.01 -7.41 8.13
CA LYS A 344 45.98 -7.50 7.04
C LYS A 344 45.54 -8.57 6.05
N ILE A 345 45.84 -8.37 4.79
CA ILE A 345 45.56 -9.36 3.74
C ILE A 345 46.88 -10.04 3.41
N GLU A 346 46.90 -11.35 3.50
CA GLU A 346 47.94 -12.21 2.98
C GLU A 346 47.39 -12.93 1.75
N GLU A 347 48.09 -12.83 0.62
CA GLU A 347 47.65 -13.46 -0.60
C GLU A 347 48.66 -14.50 -1.07
N LYS A 348 48.10 -15.67 -1.46
CA LYS A 348 48.84 -16.72 -2.16
C LYS A 348 48.11 -17.01 -3.46
N ILE A 349 48.84 -17.04 -4.56
CA ILE A 349 48.35 -17.35 -5.87
C ILE A 349 48.82 -18.74 -6.25
N ALA A 350 47.90 -19.66 -6.51
CA ALA A 350 48.17 -20.99 -6.99
C ALA A 350 47.52 -21.16 -8.38
N THR A 351 48.25 -21.68 -9.34
CA THR A 351 47.71 -21.95 -10.68
C THR A 351 47.81 -23.44 -10.93
N GLU A 352 46.66 -24.12 -10.99
CA GLU A 352 46.53 -25.52 -11.30
C GLU A 352 45.65 -25.70 -12.53
N LYS A 353 46.12 -26.53 -13.50
CA LYS A 353 45.35 -26.95 -14.66
C LYS A 353 44.52 -25.82 -15.37
N HIS A 354 45.17 -24.67 -15.56
CA HIS A 354 44.54 -23.45 -16.17
C HIS A 354 43.53 -22.68 -15.30
N GLN A 355 43.42 -22.99 -14.00
CA GLN A 355 42.62 -22.17 -13.10
C GLN A 355 43.56 -21.48 -12.08
N THR A 356 43.44 -20.16 -11.99
CA THR A 356 44.18 -19.39 -10.97
C THR A 356 43.28 -19.25 -9.74
N THR A 357 43.76 -19.75 -8.62
CA THR A 357 43.12 -19.59 -7.33
C THR A 357 43.88 -18.55 -6.51
N ARG A 358 43.26 -17.49 -6.07
CA ARG A 358 43.76 -16.50 -5.11
C ARG A 358 43.26 -16.89 -3.73
N MET A 359 44.17 -17.43 -2.91
CA MET A 359 43.89 -17.70 -1.50
C MET A 359 44.10 -16.41 -0.72
N ILE A 360 43.05 -15.85 -0.19
CA ILE A 360 43.05 -14.59 0.56
C ILE A 360 42.87 -14.92 2.02
N ARG A 361 43.89 -14.70 2.81
CA ARG A 361 43.85 -14.83 4.25
C ARG A 361 43.72 -13.44 4.87
N PHE A 362 42.62 -13.24 5.59
CA PHE A 362 42.47 -12.07 6.46
C PHE A 362 43.09 -12.37 7.81
N ALA A 363 44.33 -11.90 8.00
CA ALA A 363 45.00 -12.00 9.27
C ALA A 363 44.52 -10.86 10.18
N ILE A 364 43.86 -11.22 11.24
CA ILE A 364 43.18 -10.32 12.17
C ILE A 364 43.98 -10.33 13.46
N GLU A 365 44.49 -9.19 13.86
CA GLU A 365 45.04 -8.91 15.16
C GLU A 365 44.00 -8.11 15.92
N GLU A 366 43.15 -8.78 16.71
CA GLU A 366 42.02 -8.14 17.38
C GLU A 366 42.47 -7.05 18.37
N GLY A 367 43.56 -7.30 19.03
CA GLY A 367 44.04 -6.44 20.10
C GLY A 367 43.17 -6.57 21.37
N PRO A 368 43.40 -5.77 22.37
CA PRO A 368 42.57 -5.79 23.58
C PRO A 368 41.21 -5.19 23.33
N GLN A 369 40.17 -5.88 23.80
CA GLN A 369 38.81 -5.31 23.84
C GLN A 369 38.74 -4.25 24.94
N SER A 370 38.37 -3.04 24.59
CA SER A 370 38.17 -1.94 25.54
C SER A 370 36.76 -2.01 26.10
N ILE A 371 36.63 -2.26 27.40
CA ILE A 371 35.36 -2.41 28.12
C ILE A 371 35.22 -1.26 29.09
N VAL A 372 34.03 -0.69 29.20
CA VAL A 372 33.70 0.38 30.13
C VAL A 372 33.66 -0.16 31.55
N SER A 373 34.63 0.21 32.37
CA SER A 373 34.73 -0.21 33.77
C SER A 373 34.03 0.73 34.71
N SER A 374 34.04 2.03 34.42
CA SER A 374 33.32 3.03 35.23
C SER A 374 32.81 4.19 34.37
N ILE A 375 31.67 4.75 34.75
CA ILE A 375 31.14 5.97 34.20
C ILE A 375 30.82 6.91 35.38
N GLN A 376 31.55 8.00 35.48
CA GLN A 376 31.42 9.00 36.53
C GLN A 376 30.92 10.31 35.94
N PHE A 377 30.04 10.97 36.71
CA PHE A 377 29.54 12.31 36.35
C PHE A 377 30.02 13.27 37.46
N ARG A 378 30.41 14.47 37.03
CA ARG A 378 30.79 15.56 37.95
C ARG A 378 30.07 16.82 37.53
N GLY A 379 29.56 17.56 38.51
CA GLY A 379 28.92 18.85 38.28
C GLY A 379 27.43 18.77 37.90
N ASN A 380 26.85 17.58 37.83
CA ASN A 380 25.44 17.33 37.56
C ASN A 380 24.57 17.52 38.78
N GLN A 381 24.19 18.75 39.10
CA GLN A 381 23.33 19.05 40.24
C GLN A 381 21.83 18.92 39.91
N ALA A 382 21.42 19.19 38.67
CA ALA A 382 20.02 19.20 38.24
C ALA A 382 19.47 17.77 38.01
N PHE A 383 20.31 16.81 37.67
CA PHE A 383 19.92 15.44 37.40
C PHE A 383 20.83 14.43 38.10
N ASP A 384 20.22 13.39 38.60
CA ASP A 384 20.95 12.26 39.17
C ASP A 384 21.68 11.46 38.08
N ASP A 385 22.71 10.72 38.47
CA ASP A 385 23.54 9.90 37.55
C ASP A 385 22.70 8.89 36.77
N ASP A 386 21.69 8.29 37.41
CA ASP A 386 20.85 7.28 36.77
C ASP A 386 19.99 7.87 35.64
N ARG A 387 19.53 9.09 35.82
CA ARG A 387 18.77 9.81 34.80
C ARG A 387 19.64 10.15 33.59
N ILE A 388 20.89 10.55 33.84
CA ILE A 388 21.86 10.84 32.78
C ILE A 388 22.25 9.52 32.06
N LYS A 389 22.57 8.47 32.81
CA LYS A 389 22.89 7.13 32.27
C LYS A 389 21.80 6.58 31.36
N ARG A 390 20.52 6.85 31.65
CA ARG A 390 19.40 6.43 30.78
C ARG A 390 19.41 7.09 29.38
N GLN A 391 20.10 8.21 29.21
CA GLN A 391 20.26 8.85 27.91
C GLN A 391 21.42 8.27 27.08
N MET A 392 22.32 7.58 27.70
CA MET A 392 23.53 7.05 27.08
C MET A 392 23.27 5.68 26.47
N LEU A 393 23.96 5.37 25.37
CA LEU A 393 24.09 4.06 24.79
C LEU A 393 25.33 3.32 25.31
N THR A 394 26.38 4.06 25.70
CA THR A 394 27.55 3.52 26.37
C THR A 394 27.16 2.94 27.72
N ARG A 395 27.44 1.66 27.96
CA ARG A 395 27.06 0.92 29.17
C ARG A 395 28.28 0.21 29.78
N MET A 396 28.22 -0.02 31.07
CA MET A 396 29.08 -1.01 31.71
C MET A 396 28.57 -2.43 31.41
N PRO A 397 29.43 -3.47 31.51
CA PRO A 397 29.01 -4.85 31.33
C PRO A 397 27.81 -5.22 32.20
N GLY A 398 26.85 -5.97 31.60
CA GLY A 398 25.61 -6.40 32.24
C GLY A 398 25.09 -7.71 31.63
N PHE A 399 23.94 -8.19 32.09
CA PHE A 399 23.40 -9.50 31.64
C PHE A 399 23.15 -9.61 30.13
N HIS A 400 22.86 -8.48 29.47
CA HIS A 400 22.60 -8.40 28.02
C HIS A 400 23.53 -7.42 27.28
N GLU A 401 24.49 -6.84 27.97
CA GLU A 401 25.35 -5.78 27.44
C GLU A 401 26.83 -6.14 27.68
N GLU A 402 27.62 -6.17 26.62
CA GLU A 402 29.05 -6.52 26.67
C GLU A 402 29.90 -5.39 27.22
N GLY A 403 29.35 -4.18 27.32
CA GLY A 403 30.08 -3.01 27.85
C GLY A 403 31.19 -2.49 26.95
N ALA A 404 31.14 -2.77 25.66
CA ALA A 404 32.18 -2.36 24.71
C ALA A 404 32.27 -0.82 24.60
N PHE A 405 33.48 -0.30 24.68
CA PHE A 405 33.74 1.12 24.51
C PHE A 405 33.94 1.48 23.04
N VAL A 406 33.11 2.41 22.56
CA VAL A 406 33.16 2.96 21.20
C VAL A 406 33.14 4.49 21.28
N PRO A 407 34.25 5.16 20.90
CA PRO A 407 34.37 6.63 21.04
C PRO A 407 33.25 7.43 20.37
N GLU A 408 32.80 7.00 19.20
CA GLU A 408 31.71 7.66 18.45
C GLU A 408 30.37 7.59 19.19
N ILE A 409 30.09 6.45 19.84
CA ILE A 409 28.87 6.28 20.65
C ILE A 409 28.93 7.22 21.87
N LEU A 410 30.11 7.39 22.48
CA LEU A 410 30.27 8.34 23.59
C LEU A 410 30.03 9.80 23.13
N ASP A 411 30.43 10.16 21.91
CA ASP A 411 30.16 11.49 21.34
C ASP A 411 28.65 11.70 21.11
N ASP A 412 27.94 10.67 20.65
CA ASP A 412 26.49 10.69 20.52
C ASP A 412 25.83 10.79 21.89
N ASP A 413 26.35 10.10 22.89
CA ASP A 413 25.87 10.16 24.29
C ASP A 413 26.01 11.55 24.88
N VAL A 414 27.17 12.21 24.71
CA VAL A 414 27.38 13.60 25.12
C VAL A 414 26.35 14.52 24.48
N SER A 415 26.05 14.31 23.19
CA SER A 415 25.03 15.07 22.47
C SER A 415 23.62 14.81 23.00
N ALA A 416 23.30 13.56 23.37
CA ALA A 416 22.04 13.17 23.97
C ALA A 416 21.87 13.78 25.38
N ILE A 417 22.94 13.79 26.18
CA ILE A 417 22.94 14.42 27.51
C ILE A 417 22.72 15.94 27.37
N LYS A 418 23.45 16.63 26.46
CA LYS A 418 23.21 18.05 26.16
C LYS A 418 21.76 18.32 25.76
N SER A 419 21.15 17.42 25.00
CA SER A 419 19.75 17.52 24.61
C SER A 419 18.79 17.36 25.79
N LEU A 420 19.12 16.46 26.75
CA LEU A 420 18.39 16.35 28.02
C LEU A 420 18.43 17.68 28.79
N TYR A 421 19.61 18.25 29.01
CA TYR A 421 19.76 19.52 29.72
C TYR A 421 18.98 20.65 29.05
N ARG A 422 19.08 20.78 27.69
CA ARG A 422 18.31 21.77 26.91
C ARG A 422 16.82 21.60 27.07
N LYS A 423 16.32 20.36 27.21
CA LYS A 423 14.90 20.10 27.46
C LYS A 423 14.42 20.64 28.80
N TYR A 424 15.32 20.85 29.74
CA TYR A 424 15.03 21.38 31.06
C TYR A 424 15.52 22.82 31.27
N GLY A 425 15.79 23.55 30.15
CA GLY A 425 16.11 24.96 30.20
C GLY A 425 17.60 25.32 30.38
N TYR A 426 18.47 24.35 30.46
CA TYR A 426 19.90 24.58 30.53
C TYR A 426 20.48 24.68 29.11
N MET A 427 20.41 25.87 28.56
CA MET A 427 20.68 26.07 27.12
C MET A 427 22.18 26.03 26.77
N ASP A 428 23.04 26.40 27.70
CA ASP A 428 24.47 26.59 27.52
C ASP A 428 25.32 25.51 28.19
N THR A 429 24.70 24.39 28.55
CA THR A 429 25.40 23.28 29.18
C THR A 429 26.61 22.82 28.35
N GLU A 430 27.76 22.83 28.98
CA GLU A 430 28.99 22.31 28.43
C GLU A 430 29.33 20.96 29.06
N ILE A 431 29.75 20.00 28.26
CA ILE A 431 30.13 18.68 28.75
C ILE A 431 31.54 18.37 28.24
N GLY A 432 32.47 18.29 29.18
CA GLY A 432 33.79 17.76 28.95
C GLY A 432 33.80 16.23 29.11
N LYS A 433 34.60 15.56 28.35
CA LYS A 433 34.80 14.10 28.44
C LYS A 433 36.27 13.81 28.71
N GLU A 434 36.54 13.11 29.78
CA GLU A 434 37.84 12.53 30.08
C GLU A 434 37.72 11.01 29.97
N VAL A 435 38.56 10.40 29.13
CA VAL A 435 38.58 8.95 28.92
C VAL A 435 39.98 8.43 29.33
N LYS A 436 40.02 7.67 30.38
CA LYS A 436 41.24 7.02 30.88
C LYS A 436 41.22 5.55 30.52
N ARG A 437 42.23 5.09 29.82
CA ARG A 437 42.41 3.67 29.50
C ARG A 437 43.50 3.08 30.40
N SER A 438 43.26 1.90 30.91
CA SER A 438 44.26 1.14 31.64
C SER A 438 45.51 0.86 30.80
N VAL A 439 46.63 0.52 31.45
CA VAL A 439 47.90 0.22 30.75
C VAL A 439 47.75 -0.91 29.75
N ASP A 440 46.96 -1.93 30.06
CA ASP A 440 46.61 -3.08 29.20
C ASP A 440 45.52 -2.74 28.18
N LYS A 441 44.98 -1.49 28.17
CA LYS A 441 43.94 -0.95 27.28
C LYS A 441 42.61 -1.70 27.35
N ARG A 442 42.38 -2.56 28.31
CA ARG A 442 41.16 -3.37 28.47
C ARG A 442 40.07 -2.61 29.20
N ASN A 443 40.40 -1.84 30.21
CA ASN A 443 39.44 -1.12 31.01
C ASN A 443 39.42 0.36 30.63
N VAL A 444 38.24 0.91 30.56
CA VAL A 444 37.99 2.31 30.20
C VAL A 444 37.18 2.99 31.27
N ASP A 445 37.76 3.97 31.92
CA ASP A 445 37.09 4.84 32.87
C ASP A 445 36.69 6.13 32.16
N ILE A 446 35.43 6.44 32.23
CA ILE A 446 34.84 7.61 31.57
C ILE A 446 34.41 8.60 32.64
N THR A 447 34.92 9.80 32.61
CA THR A 447 34.43 10.90 33.42
C THR A 447 33.83 11.99 32.54
N LEU A 448 32.58 12.30 32.79
CA LEU A 448 31.88 13.39 32.12
C LEU A 448 31.76 14.59 33.09
N GLU A 449 32.45 15.67 32.75
CA GLU A 449 32.39 16.92 33.52
C GLU A 449 31.31 17.82 32.94
N ILE A 450 30.26 18.04 33.72
CA ILE A 450 29.06 18.76 33.29
C ILE A 450 29.07 20.13 33.94
N ASP A 451 29.21 21.15 33.15
CA ASP A 451 28.97 22.53 33.56
C ASP A 451 27.56 22.92 33.10
N GLU A 452 26.59 22.83 34.01
CA GLU A 452 25.18 23.00 33.70
C GLU A 452 24.83 24.43 33.28
N LYS A 453 25.61 25.41 33.72
CA LYS A 453 25.33 26.83 33.56
C LYS A 453 23.97 27.20 34.18
N THR A 454 23.46 28.35 33.81
CA THR A 454 22.20 28.89 34.37
C THR A 454 20.99 28.26 33.69
N GLN A 455 20.03 27.79 34.50
CA GLN A 455 18.73 27.36 33.98
C GLN A 455 17.92 28.59 33.52
N THR A 456 17.47 28.57 32.29
CA THR A 456 16.59 29.58 31.74
C THR A 456 15.13 29.17 31.95
N LEU A 457 14.36 29.99 32.70
CA LEU A 457 12.91 29.81 32.85
C LEU A 457 12.14 30.80 31.97
N VAL A 458 10.97 30.42 31.54
CA VAL A 458 10.06 31.31 30.82
C VAL A 458 9.49 32.31 31.78
N ALA A 459 9.84 33.57 31.65
CA ALA A 459 9.37 34.65 32.50
C ALA A 459 8.05 35.24 32.03
N PHE A 460 7.85 35.30 30.72
CA PHE A 460 6.66 35.92 30.13
C PHE A 460 6.41 35.34 28.72
N VAL A 461 5.13 35.06 28.43
CA VAL A 461 4.67 34.63 27.10
C VAL A 461 3.59 35.59 26.63
N GLU A 462 3.82 36.19 25.47
CA GLU A 462 2.91 37.18 24.89
C GLU A 462 2.56 36.79 23.47
N ILE A 463 1.31 37.01 23.09
CA ILE A 463 0.82 36.77 21.70
C ILE A 463 0.20 38.08 21.22
N ILE A 464 0.76 38.61 20.13
CA ILE A 464 0.39 39.94 19.61
C ILE A 464 -0.14 39.81 18.20
N GLY A 465 -1.18 40.56 17.83
CA GLY A 465 -1.72 40.62 16.48
C GLY A 465 -2.84 39.63 16.19
N ILE A 466 -3.43 39.00 17.21
CA ILE A 466 -4.57 38.11 17.08
C ILE A 466 -5.88 38.88 17.16
N THR A 467 -6.77 38.65 16.18
CA THR A 467 -8.15 39.15 16.17
C THR A 467 -9.17 38.03 15.86
N ALA A 468 -8.75 36.96 15.15
CA ALA A 468 -9.60 35.88 14.72
C ALA A 468 -10.06 34.94 15.85
N ILE A 469 -9.27 34.90 16.93
CA ILE A 469 -9.52 34.08 18.12
C ILE A 469 -9.17 34.90 19.38
N SER A 470 -9.64 34.46 20.53
CA SER A 470 -9.24 35.10 21.80
C SER A 470 -7.78 34.77 22.15
N GLY A 471 -7.07 35.71 22.76
CA GLY A 471 -5.72 35.47 23.26
C GLY A 471 -5.64 34.26 24.21
N GLN A 472 -6.70 34.03 25.00
CA GLN A 472 -6.81 32.90 25.93
C GLN A 472 -6.90 31.56 25.15
N GLU A 473 -7.65 31.51 24.06
CA GLU A 473 -7.75 30.33 23.20
C GLU A 473 -6.38 29.99 22.58
N ALA A 474 -5.67 30.99 22.08
CA ALA A 474 -4.32 30.81 21.56
C ALA A 474 -3.32 30.38 22.65
N TYR A 475 -3.42 30.98 23.84
CA TYR A 475 -2.58 30.61 24.97
C TYR A 475 -2.78 29.17 25.42
N ASN A 476 -4.00 28.65 25.35
CA ASN A 476 -4.29 27.26 25.72
C ASN A 476 -3.65 26.23 24.75
N GLU A 477 -3.48 26.57 23.50
CA GLU A 477 -2.90 25.68 22.46
C GLU A 477 -1.38 25.62 22.45
N ILE A 478 -0.69 26.63 22.96
CA ILE A 478 0.76 26.63 23.04
C ILE A 478 1.24 25.75 24.20
N GLN A 479 2.43 25.22 24.08
CA GLN A 479 3.07 24.39 25.10
C GLN A 479 3.93 25.19 26.07
N MET A 480 4.44 26.32 25.62
CA MET A 480 5.24 27.22 26.45
C MET A 480 4.41 27.80 27.57
N ARG A 481 4.90 27.70 28.83
CA ARG A 481 4.23 28.25 30.02
C ARG A 481 5.18 29.06 30.87
N GLU A 482 4.68 30.13 31.46
CA GLU A 482 5.43 30.95 32.43
C GLU A 482 5.83 30.09 33.63
N GLY A 483 7.05 30.31 34.13
CA GLY A 483 7.64 29.53 35.21
C GLY A 483 8.25 28.17 34.80
N GLU A 484 7.93 27.66 33.64
CA GLU A 484 8.54 26.42 33.15
C GLU A 484 9.92 26.64 32.51
N PRO A 485 10.75 25.55 32.40
CA PRO A 485 12.01 25.60 31.69
C PRO A 485 11.84 26.02 30.24
N PHE A 486 12.63 26.98 29.80
CA PHE A 486 12.62 27.42 28.39
C PHE A 486 13.16 26.34 27.46
N ARG A 487 12.42 26.03 26.39
CA ARG A 487 12.72 25.00 25.40
C ARG A 487 12.64 25.57 24.00
N ARG A 488 13.76 25.88 23.40
CA ARG A 488 13.80 26.58 22.11
C ARG A 488 13.02 25.87 20.99
N TYR A 489 12.97 24.54 20.97
CA TYR A 489 12.23 23.78 19.98
C TYR A 489 10.69 23.93 20.11
N MET A 490 10.20 24.30 21.31
CA MET A 490 8.77 24.53 21.50
C MET A 490 8.28 25.79 20.83
N VAL A 491 9.14 26.79 20.62
CA VAL A 491 8.76 28.03 19.92
C VAL A 491 8.19 27.72 18.55
N GLN A 492 8.88 26.89 17.76
CA GLN A 492 8.40 26.46 16.44
C GLN A 492 7.14 25.61 16.54
N SER A 493 7.04 24.76 17.56
CA SER A 493 5.82 23.97 17.81
C SER A 493 4.61 24.85 18.10
N ASP A 494 4.81 25.87 18.94
CA ASP A 494 3.77 26.82 19.31
C ASP A 494 3.36 27.72 18.15
N GLU A 495 4.33 28.20 17.34
CA GLU A 495 4.06 28.90 16.07
C GLU A 495 3.12 28.07 15.18
N ASN A 496 3.41 26.78 15.03
CA ASN A 496 2.59 25.88 14.24
C ASN A 496 1.21 25.64 14.86
N SER A 497 1.12 25.54 16.19
CA SER A 497 -0.14 25.38 16.91
C SER A 497 -1.05 26.60 16.75
N ILE A 498 -0.52 27.80 16.98
CA ILE A 498 -1.24 29.07 16.78
C ILE A 498 -1.66 29.21 15.32
N SER A 499 -0.74 28.96 14.38
CA SER A 499 -1.05 29.01 12.95
C SER A 499 -2.16 28.05 12.56
N SER A 500 -2.12 26.80 13.07
CA SER A 500 -3.13 25.78 12.80
C SER A 500 -4.51 26.18 13.33
N LEU A 501 -4.55 26.77 14.52
CA LEU A 501 -5.81 27.21 15.13
C LEU A 501 -6.47 28.34 14.34
N ILE A 502 -5.68 29.37 13.96
CA ILE A 502 -6.15 30.50 13.16
C ILE A 502 -6.50 30.06 11.75
N PHE A 503 -5.74 29.14 11.19
CA PHE A 503 -6.02 28.53 9.88
C PHE A 503 -7.42 27.87 9.86
N LYS A 504 -7.79 27.13 10.91
CA LYS A 504 -9.12 26.51 11.03
C LYS A 504 -10.27 27.51 11.05
N ARG A 505 -10.00 28.77 11.36
CA ARG A 505 -10.99 29.86 11.35
C ARG A 505 -11.14 30.54 9.98
N GLY A 506 -10.40 30.06 8.95
CA GLY A 506 -10.48 30.58 7.60
C GLY A 506 -9.40 31.60 7.25
N TYR A 507 -8.26 31.58 7.91
CA TYR A 507 -7.12 32.44 7.63
C TYR A 507 -5.93 31.62 7.09
N PRO A 508 -5.94 31.21 5.81
CA PRO A 508 -4.91 30.31 5.26
C PRO A 508 -3.56 30.98 5.04
N HIS A 509 -3.46 32.27 5.20
CA HIS A 509 -2.23 33.06 5.00
C HIS A 509 -1.57 33.48 6.29
N VAL A 510 -2.05 32.99 7.40
CA VAL A 510 -1.52 33.31 8.72
C VAL A 510 -0.02 33.01 8.80
N LYS A 511 0.70 33.95 9.37
CA LYS A 511 2.12 33.82 9.69
C LYS A 511 2.30 34.09 11.16
N VAL A 512 2.95 33.18 11.84
CA VAL A 512 3.31 33.32 13.25
C VAL A 512 4.82 33.28 13.35
N LYS A 513 5.40 34.23 14.05
CA LYS A 513 6.84 34.31 14.31
C LYS A 513 7.08 34.52 15.80
N GLY A 514 7.73 33.53 16.41
CA GLY A 514 8.14 33.63 17.81
C GLY A 514 9.51 34.33 17.95
N GLU A 515 9.58 35.39 18.71
CA GLU A 515 10.80 36.04 19.09
C GLU A 515 11.14 35.75 20.54
N VAL A 516 12.40 35.42 20.79
CA VAL A 516 12.90 35.07 22.12
C VAL A 516 13.94 36.08 22.55
N SER A 517 13.70 36.71 23.66
CA SER A 517 14.68 37.60 24.34
C SER A 517 15.07 36.98 25.67
N ILE A 518 16.36 36.72 25.84
CA ILE A 518 16.92 36.14 27.07
C ILE A 518 17.71 37.26 27.79
N ASN A 519 17.52 37.39 29.10
CA ASN A 519 18.18 38.39 29.93
C ASN A 519 19.73 38.13 30.02
N LYS A 520 20.48 39.10 30.52
CA LYS A 520 21.95 39.03 30.54
C LYS A 520 22.51 37.86 31.36
N ASP A 521 21.85 37.50 32.45
CA ASP A 521 22.26 36.39 33.35
C ASP A 521 21.71 35.03 32.88
N ARG A 522 20.99 35.01 31.76
CA ARG A 522 20.38 33.82 31.15
C ARG A 522 19.39 33.03 32.00
N SER A 523 18.92 33.63 33.08
CA SER A 523 17.94 33.00 33.99
C SER A 523 16.51 33.07 33.45
N LYS A 524 16.18 34.07 32.63
CA LYS A 524 14.82 34.34 32.19
C LYS A 524 14.71 34.57 30.69
N ALA A 525 13.73 33.90 30.05
CA ALA A 525 13.35 34.10 28.67
C ALA A 525 11.99 34.76 28.58
N ARG A 526 11.88 35.77 27.71
CA ARG A 526 10.59 36.32 27.25
C ARG A 526 10.35 35.78 25.85
N VAL A 527 9.18 35.23 25.59
CA VAL A 527 8.75 34.70 24.29
C VAL A 527 7.56 35.53 23.81
N THR A 528 7.70 36.16 22.66
CA THR A 528 6.63 36.97 22.04
C THR A 528 6.31 36.37 20.68
N TYR A 529 5.07 35.93 20.48
CA TYR A 529 4.56 35.44 19.20
C TYR A 529 3.87 36.58 18.46
N TYR A 530 4.44 36.98 17.34
CA TYR A 530 3.83 37.95 16.43
C TYR A 530 3.00 37.23 15.39
N VAL A 531 1.72 37.58 15.31
CA VAL A 531 0.74 36.98 14.42
C VAL A 531 0.32 37.98 13.36
N ASP A 532 0.53 37.59 12.10
CA ASP A 532 -0.07 38.24 10.93
C ASP A 532 -1.11 37.27 10.36
N GLU A 533 -2.38 37.53 10.62
CA GLU A 533 -3.49 36.65 10.25
C GLU A 533 -3.70 36.59 8.74
N GLY A 534 -3.39 37.68 8.02
CA GLY A 534 -3.74 37.82 6.62
C GLY A 534 -5.27 37.97 6.41
N PRO A 535 -5.74 37.92 5.16
CA PRO A 535 -7.17 38.03 4.87
C PRO A 535 -7.93 36.76 5.28
N ARG A 536 -9.16 36.94 5.74
CA ARG A 536 -10.10 35.83 5.93
C ARG A 536 -10.56 35.32 4.58
N VAL A 537 -10.48 34.00 4.39
CA VAL A 537 -10.81 33.35 3.14
C VAL A 537 -12.01 32.42 3.33
N THR A 538 -12.98 32.52 2.44
CA THR A 538 -14.16 31.68 2.38
C THR A 538 -14.10 30.73 1.19
N MET A 539 -14.75 29.56 1.29
CA MET A 539 -14.92 28.65 0.19
C MET A 539 -15.92 29.20 -0.82
N GLY A 540 -15.50 29.31 -2.07
CA GLY A 540 -16.36 29.61 -3.21
C GLY A 540 -16.95 28.32 -3.81
N HIS A 541 -17.13 28.32 -5.12
CA HIS A 541 -17.71 27.17 -5.84
C HIS A 541 -16.68 26.06 -6.08
N VAL A 542 -17.19 24.82 -6.17
CA VAL A 542 -16.41 23.63 -6.53
C VAL A 542 -16.80 23.17 -7.92
N HIS A 543 -15.81 23.10 -8.79
CA HIS A 543 -15.99 22.65 -10.17
C HIS A 543 -15.27 21.33 -10.39
N TYR A 544 -15.94 20.37 -11.00
CA TYR A 544 -15.43 19.03 -11.27
C TYR A 544 -15.12 18.89 -12.75
N ILE A 545 -13.97 18.32 -13.09
CA ILE A 545 -13.48 18.17 -14.46
C ILE A 545 -12.99 16.75 -14.66
N GLY A 546 -13.28 16.14 -15.83
CA GLY A 546 -12.81 14.80 -16.17
C GLY A 546 -13.71 13.67 -15.67
N ASN A 547 -14.86 13.99 -15.07
CA ASN A 547 -15.86 13.02 -14.64
C ASN A 547 -16.86 12.70 -15.78
N PHE A 548 -16.35 12.14 -16.89
CA PHE A 548 -17.16 11.87 -18.10
C PHE A 548 -18.20 10.77 -17.87
N LYS A 549 -17.92 9.79 -17.04
CA LYS A 549 -18.80 8.64 -16.71
C LYS A 549 -19.43 8.79 -15.33
N THR A 550 -18.66 9.26 -14.34
CA THR A 550 -19.13 9.38 -12.95
C THR A 550 -19.99 10.60 -12.77
N ARG A 551 -21.18 10.43 -12.24
CA ARG A 551 -22.12 11.53 -12.01
C ARG A 551 -21.61 12.52 -10.98
N LYS A 552 -21.73 13.81 -11.24
CA LYS A 552 -21.26 14.92 -10.38
C LYS A 552 -21.73 14.78 -8.91
N ARG A 553 -22.98 14.37 -8.69
CA ARG A 553 -23.51 14.17 -7.32
C ARG A 553 -22.73 13.16 -6.49
N ILE A 554 -22.03 12.19 -7.13
CA ILE A 554 -21.21 11.20 -6.43
C ILE A 554 -19.96 11.87 -5.83
N LEU A 555 -19.41 12.84 -6.54
CA LEU A 555 -18.27 13.63 -6.09
C LEU A 555 -18.68 14.64 -5.02
N GLN A 556 -19.81 15.31 -5.24
CA GLN A 556 -20.35 16.32 -4.31
C GLN A 556 -20.62 15.74 -2.92
N ARG A 557 -21.16 14.53 -2.81
CA ARG A 557 -21.46 13.90 -1.52
C ARG A 557 -20.21 13.58 -0.68
N GLU A 558 -19.03 13.45 -1.31
CA GLU A 558 -17.75 13.18 -0.65
C GLU A 558 -17.02 14.46 -0.24
N PHE A 559 -17.53 15.61 -0.65
CA PHE A 559 -16.95 16.92 -0.38
C PHE A 559 -17.41 17.45 0.99
N GLN A 560 -16.47 17.95 1.80
CA GLN A 560 -16.70 18.30 3.22
C GLN A 560 -16.92 19.80 3.47
N MET A 561 -16.84 20.63 2.42
CA MET A 561 -17.03 22.08 2.53
C MET A 561 -18.22 22.54 1.69
N VAL A 562 -18.89 23.57 2.18
CA VAL A 562 -20.01 24.23 1.48
C VAL A 562 -19.57 25.63 1.07
N PRO A 563 -20.00 26.15 -0.09
CA PRO A 563 -19.76 27.55 -0.45
C PRO A 563 -20.20 28.52 0.66
N GLY A 564 -19.34 29.50 0.97
CA GLY A 564 -19.55 30.48 2.06
C GLY A 564 -18.93 30.09 3.41
N GLU A 565 -18.60 28.80 3.64
CA GLU A 565 -17.89 28.41 4.85
C GLU A 565 -16.42 28.90 4.85
N PRO A 566 -15.80 29.06 6.02
CA PRO A 566 -14.37 29.33 6.11
C PRO A 566 -13.55 28.27 5.38
N PHE A 567 -12.59 28.69 4.57
CA PHE A 567 -11.72 27.77 3.85
C PHE A 567 -10.87 26.93 4.82
N SER A 568 -10.89 25.62 4.67
CA SER A 568 -10.16 24.65 5.47
C SER A 568 -9.37 23.69 4.62
N LEU A 569 -8.04 23.72 4.74
CA LEU A 569 -7.14 22.78 4.06
C LEU A 569 -7.38 21.34 4.54
N GLU A 570 -7.68 21.17 5.82
CA GLU A 570 -7.97 19.85 6.41
C GLU A 570 -9.20 19.22 5.75
N LYS A 571 -10.32 19.96 5.68
CA LYS A 571 -11.53 19.52 4.98
C LYS A 571 -11.30 19.29 3.48
N MET A 572 -10.46 20.13 2.85
CA MET A 572 -10.09 19.97 1.45
C MET A 572 -9.33 18.66 1.22
N LEU A 573 -8.31 18.37 2.04
CA LEU A 573 -7.53 17.13 1.95
C LEU A 573 -8.38 15.89 2.30
N GLU A 574 -9.31 16.03 3.25
CA GLU A 574 -10.26 14.96 3.57
C GLU A 574 -11.20 14.69 2.39
N SER A 575 -11.74 15.73 1.77
CA SER A 575 -12.56 15.62 0.55
C SER A 575 -11.80 14.92 -0.57
N GLN A 576 -10.54 15.28 -0.78
CA GLN A 576 -9.69 14.63 -1.77
C GLN A 576 -9.47 13.14 -1.47
N ARG A 577 -9.23 12.80 -0.20
CA ARG A 577 -9.12 11.39 0.23
C ARG A 577 -10.42 10.63 0.04
N ASN A 578 -11.55 11.23 0.41
CA ASN A 578 -12.87 10.61 0.26
C ASN A 578 -13.17 10.31 -1.21
N ILE A 579 -12.96 11.27 -2.12
CA ILE A 579 -13.15 11.06 -3.55
C ILE A 579 -12.19 9.99 -4.09
N ARG A 580 -10.93 9.99 -3.70
CA ARG A 580 -9.95 8.96 -4.09
C ARG A 580 -10.35 7.57 -3.60
N ASN A 581 -10.90 7.48 -2.40
CA ASN A 581 -11.35 6.22 -1.78
C ASN A 581 -12.58 5.61 -2.43
N LEU A 582 -13.26 6.31 -3.34
CA LEU A 582 -14.29 5.71 -4.19
C LEU A 582 -13.73 4.60 -5.10
N GLY A 583 -12.42 4.58 -5.35
CA GLY A 583 -11.73 3.50 -6.08
C GLY A 583 -11.91 3.51 -7.60
N VAL A 584 -12.71 4.42 -8.13
CA VAL A 584 -13.04 4.54 -9.56
C VAL A 584 -12.20 5.57 -10.31
N PHE A 585 -11.20 6.16 -9.66
CA PHE A 585 -10.31 7.17 -10.21
C PHE A 585 -8.84 6.72 -10.15
N ASN A 586 -8.07 7.03 -11.20
CA ASN A 586 -6.62 6.89 -11.22
C ASN A 586 -5.97 8.05 -10.48
N SER A 587 -6.48 9.28 -10.71
CA SER A 587 -5.95 10.51 -10.14
C SER A 587 -7.08 11.44 -9.72
N VAL A 588 -6.89 12.13 -8.59
CA VAL A 588 -7.77 13.19 -8.10
C VAL A 588 -6.87 14.32 -7.63
N ARG A 589 -6.89 15.43 -8.36
CA ARG A 589 -6.06 16.60 -8.09
C ARG A 589 -6.94 17.81 -7.79
N PHE A 590 -6.63 18.50 -6.72
CA PHE A 590 -7.32 19.73 -6.34
C PHE A 590 -6.45 20.93 -6.68
N ARG A 591 -7.04 21.91 -7.37
CA ARG A 591 -6.42 23.21 -7.66
C ARG A 591 -7.29 24.31 -7.08
N THR A 592 -6.66 25.21 -6.34
CA THR A 592 -7.31 26.39 -5.75
C THR A 592 -7.10 27.58 -6.68
N ILE A 593 -8.15 28.36 -6.91
CA ILE A 593 -8.10 29.63 -7.64
C ILE A 593 -8.47 30.72 -6.64
N GLY A 594 -7.62 31.76 -6.54
CA GLY A 594 -7.78 32.86 -5.59
C GLY A 594 -6.99 32.70 -4.28
N LEU A 595 -6.50 31.47 -3.95
CA LEU A 595 -5.76 31.25 -2.70
C LEU A 595 -4.37 31.91 -2.73
N LYS A 596 -3.60 31.71 -3.80
CA LYS A 596 -2.27 32.33 -3.94
C LYS A 596 -2.35 33.85 -4.08
N GLU A 597 -3.39 34.31 -4.73
CA GLU A 597 -3.72 35.71 -4.97
C GLU A 597 -4.30 36.39 -3.73
N LYS A 598 -4.42 35.66 -2.59
CA LYS A 598 -4.94 36.13 -1.31
C LYS A 598 -6.34 36.72 -1.39
N ARG A 599 -7.21 36.18 -2.27
CA ARG A 599 -8.57 36.62 -2.41
C ARG A 599 -9.43 36.18 -1.21
N GLU A 600 -10.46 36.92 -0.91
CA GLU A 600 -11.41 36.61 0.17
C GLU A 600 -12.22 35.35 -0.13
N GLN A 601 -12.40 35.01 -1.43
CA GLN A 601 -13.09 33.81 -1.84
C GLN A 601 -12.19 32.95 -2.71
N VAL A 602 -12.12 31.64 -2.38
CA VAL A 602 -11.32 30.65 -3.08
C VAL A 602 -12.20 29.63 -3.75
N HIS A 603 -12.11 29.52 -5.08
CA HIS A 603 -12.77 28.48 -5.85
C HIS A 603 -11.91 27.23 -5.95
N LEU A 604 -12.52 26.08 -6.03
CA LEU A 604 -11.82 24.81 -6.13
C LEU A 604 -12.12 24.11 -7.45
N LEU A 605 -11.07 23.74 -8.15
CA LEU A 605 -11.14 22.94 -9.35
C LEU A 605 -10.66 21.52 -9.00
N VAL A 606 -11.54 20.54 -9.22
CA VAL A 606 -11.29 19.14 -8.95
C VAL A 606 -11.06 18.42 -10.28
N ASP A 607 -9.78 18.20 -10.60
CA ASP A 607 -9.38 17.45 -11.80
C ASP A 607 -9.40 15.95 -11.50
N ILE A 608 -10.14 15.20 -12.28
CA ILE A 608 -10.39 13.79 -12.10
C ILE A 608 -9.93 13.03 -13.35
N GLU A 609 -9.19 11.99 -13.14
CA GLU A 609 -8.86 11.00 -14.15
C GLU A 609 -9.60 9.70 -13.83
N GLU A 610 -10.61 9.36 -14.64
CA GLU A 610 -11.42 8.17 -14.43
C GLU A 610 -10.66 6.90 -14.82
N LYS A 611 -10.92 5.84 -14.07
CA LYS A 611 -10.42 4.49 -14.29
C LYS A 611 -11.45 3.71 -15.10
N LYS A 612 -11.02 2.79 -15.94
CA LYS A 612 -11.96 1.83 -16.53
C LYS A 612 -12.58 1.01 -15.40
N PRO A 613 -13.90 1.02 -15.25
CA PRO A 613 -14.54 0.39 -14.11
C PRO A 613 -14.69 -1.13 -14.25
N TYR A 614 -14.52 -1.66 -15.46
CA TYR A 614 -14.71 -3.08 -15.75
C TYR A 614 -13.55 -3.92 -15.24
N PHE A 615 -13.85 -5.09 -14.72
CA PHE A 615 -12.87 -6.08 -14.31
C PHE A 615 -13.30 -7.49 -14.69
N ILE A 616 -12.32 -8.33 -14.98
CA ILE A 616 -12.47 -9.76 -15.17
C ILE A 616 -11.39 -10.44 -14.31
N GLN A 617 -11.80 -11.44 -13.56
CA GLN A 617 -10.92 -12.27 -12.75
C GLN A 617 -11.22 -13.72 -13.10
N ALA A 618 -10.20 -14.54 -13.23
CA ALA A 618 -10.33 -15.98 -13.42
C ALA A 618 -9.24 -16.67 -12.60
N GLY A 619 -9.56 -17.80 -12.04
CA GLY A 619 -8.66 -18.60 -11.25
C GLY A 619 -9.06 -20.06 -11.29
N GLY A 620 -8.15 -20.92 -10.86
CA GLY A 620 -8.42 -22.34 -10.72
C GLY A 620 -7.30 -23.01 -9.96
N GLY A 621 -7.56 -24.19 -9.45
CA GLY A 621 -6.62 -24.93 -8.64
C GLY A 621 -7.13 -26.28 -8.21
N TYR A 622 -6.47 -26.83 -7.22
CA TYR A 622 -6.85 -28.06 -6.55
C TYR A 622 -6.71 -27.86 -5.04
N GLU A 623 -7.73 -28.24 -4.30
CA GLU A 623 -7.76 -28.29 -2.83
C GLU A 623 -8.36 -29.63 -2.37
N THR A 624 -7.89 -30.12 -1.23
CA THR A 624 -8.41 -31.40 -0.70
C THR A 624 -9.90 -31.32 -0.34
N SER A 625 -10.37 -30.15 0.04
CA SER A 625 -11.76 -29.89 0.46
C SER A 625 -12.78 -29.91 -0.68
N LYS A 626 -12.37 -29.54 -1.91
CA LYS A 626 -13.30 -29.41 -3.05
C LYS A 626 -12.79 -29.98 -4.36
N GLY A 627 -11.60 -30.57 -4.36
CA GLY A 627 -10.99 -31.13 -5.55
C GLY A 627 -10.49 -30.06 -6.54
N PHE A 628 -10.52 -30.37 -7.84
CA PHE A 628 -10.25 -29.39 -8.88
C PHE A 628 -11.36 -28.37 -8.97
N TYR A 629 -10.99 -27.10 -9.06
CA TYR A 629 -11.94 -26.01 -9.22
C TYR A 629 -11.50 -24.97 -10.23
N LEU A 630 -12.48 -24.31 -10.82
CA LEU A 630 -12.32 -23.16 -11.70
C LEU A 630 -13.30 -22.09 -11.24
N ASN A 631 -12.84 -20.84 -11.12
CA ASN A 631 -13.71 -19.71 -10.82
C ASN A 631 -13.49 -18.57 -11.80
N ALA A 632 -14.53 -17.79 -12.01
CA ALA A 632 -14.49 -16.56 -12.80
C ALA A 632 -15.42 -15.51 -12.18
N LYS A 633 -14.99 -14.25 -12.23
CA LYS A 633 -15.80 -13.10 -11.80
C LYS A 633 -15.58 -11.96 -12.76
N ALA A 634 -16.67 -11.33 -13.20
CA ALA A 634 -16.65 -10.13 -14.03
C ALA A 634 -17.60 -9.08 -13.46
N GLY A 635 -17.30 -7.81 -13.67
CA GLY A 635 -18.15 -6.76 -13.13
C GLY A 635 -17.75 -5.35 -13.52
N ASP A 636 -18.46 -4.40 -12.94
CA ASP A 636 -18.30 -2.95 -13.12
C ASP A 636 -18.36 -2.28 -11.74
N HIS A 637 -17.25 -1.60 -11.35
CA HIS A 637 -17.14 -0.87 -10.08
C HIS A 637 -17.85 0.49 -10.09
N ASN A 638 -18.39 0.92 -11.22
CA ASN A 638 -19.04 2.22 -11.38
C ASN A 638 -20.29 2.14 -12.25
N LEU A 639 -21.15 1.20 -11.99
CA LEU A 639 -22.34 0.92 -12.80
C LEU A 639 -23.14 2.21 -13.06
N PHE A 640 -23.33 2.53 -14.34
CA PHE A 640 -24.03 3.76 -14.80
C PHE A 640 -23.48 5.07 -14.22
N GLY A 641 -22.19 5.09 -13.83
CA GLY A 641 -21.54 6.25 -13.23
C GLY A 641 -22.03 6.59 -11.81
N THR A 642 -22.60 5.63 -11.11
CA THR A 642 -23.20 5.83 -9.77
C THR A 642 -22.35 5.29 -8.62
N ASN A 643 -21.10 4.88 -8.90
CA ASN A 643 -20.20 4.23 -7.93
C ASN A 643 -20.82 2.99 -7.25
N LYS A 644 -21.69 2.29 -7.99
CA LYS A 644 -22.22 1.00 -7.54
C LYS A 644 -21.37 -0.10 -8.14
N ASP A 645 -21.02 -1.06 -7.31
CA ASP A 645 -20.27 -2.25 -7.71
C ASP A 645 -21.24 -3.36 -8.09
N ALA A 646 -21.22 -3.79 -9.34
CA ALA A 646 -22.04 -4.89 -9.82
C ALA A 646 -21.19 -5.97 -10.42
N TRP A 647 -21.51 -7.25 -10.11
CA TRP A 647 -20.72 -8.37 -10.59
C TRP A 647 -21.58 -9.60 -10.86
N VAL A 648 -21.01 -10.46 -11.67
CA VAL A 648 -21.40 -11.87 -11.82
C VAL A 648 -20.18 -12.72 -11.53
N ALA A 649 -20.37 -13.78 -10.76
CA ALA A 649 -19.31 -14.73 -10.40
C ALA A 649 -19.83 -16.16 -10.55
N GLY A 650 -18.91 -17.07 -10.85
CA GLY A 650 -19.17 -18.49 -10.90
C GLY A 650 -17.96 -19.29 -10.46
N GLU A 651 -18.19 -20.37 -9.73
CA GLU A 651 -17.21 -21.39 -9.38
C GLU A 651 -17.77 -22.76 -9.78
N MET A 652 -16.91 -23.60 -10.32
CA MET A 652 -17.20 -24.99 -10.64
C MET A 652 -16.10 -25.85 -10.02
N SER A 653 -16.47 -26.88 -9.30
CA SER A 653 -15.55 -27.76 -8.57
C SER A 653 -15.97 -29.21 -8.70
N GLN A 654 -15.20 -30.14 -8.11
CA GLN A 654 -15.60 -31.55 -8.08
C GLN A 654 -16.79 -31.83 -7.16
N ILE A 655 -17.05 -30.93 -6.20
CA ILE A 655 -18.22 -31.05 -5.29
C ILE A 655 -19.45 -30.29 -5.78
N GLY A 656 -19.39 -29.60 -6.94
CA GLY A 656 -20.53 -28.90 -7.49
C GLY A 656 -20.23 -27.55 -8.12
N TYR A 657 -21.23 -26.67 -8.14
CA TYR A 657 -21.09 -25.31 -8.68
C TYR A 657 -21.75 -24.28 -7.76
N HIS A 658 -21.20 -23.08 -7.82
CA HIS A 658 -21.78 -21.88 -7.22
C HIS A 658 -21.80 -20.76 -8.26
N SER A 659 -22.93 -20.09 -8.44
CA SER A 659 -23.06 -18.92 -9.30
C SER A 659 -23.74 -17.80 -8.52
N GLU A 660 -23.21 -16.58 -8.67
CA GLU A 660 -23.66 -15.41 -7.94
C GLU A 660 -23.73 -14.19 -8.85
N LEU A 661 -24.77 -13.38 -8.69
CA LEU A 661 -24.81 -12.02 -9.18
C LEU A 661 -25.08 -11.08 -8.02
N GLY A 662 -24.45 -9.90 -8.05
CA GLY A 662 -24.61 -8.96 -6.96
C GLY A 662 -24.45 -7.52 -7.36
N ILE A 663 -25.03 -6.65 -6.56
CA ILE A 663 -24.87 -5.19 -6.67
C ILE A 663 -24.70 -4.59 -5.28
N THR A 664 -23.70 -3.73 -5.12
CA THR A 664 -23.45 -2.97 -3.87
C THR A 664 -23.59 -1.47 -4.11
N GLU A 665 -24.43 -0.81 -3.34
CA GLU A 665 -24.44 0.63 -3.15
C GLU A 665 -23.59 0.97 -1.90
N PRO A 666 -22.41 1.55 -2.04
CA PRO A 666 -21.50 1.77 -0.89
C PRO A 666 -21.96 2.90 0.05
N ARG A 667 -22.92 3.72 -0.38
CA ARG A 667 -23.41 4.91 0.34
C ARG A 667 -24.93 5.01 0.27
N LEU A 668 -25.61 4.09 0.92
CA LEU A 668 -27.09 4.10 0.94
C LEU A 668 -27.62 5.44 1.48
N PHE A 669 -28.40 6.13 0.68
CA PHE A 669 -28.95 7.47 0.98
C PHE A 669 -27.89 8.50 1.41
N GLY A 670 -26.65 8.38 0.89
CA GLY A 670 -25.54 9.26 1.25
C GLY A 670 -24.88 8.97 2.61
N THR A 671 -25.35 7.97 3.36
CA THR A 671 -24.77 7.56 4.64
C THR A 671 -23.51 6.71 4.44
N ARG A 672 -22.81 6.36 5.51
CA ARG A 672 -21.68 5.42 5.48
C ARG A 672 -22.13 3.95 5.63
N ILE A 673 -23.36 3.64 5.25
CA ILE A 673 -23.91 2.29 5.22
C ILE A 673 -23.85 1.78 3.79
N ALA A 674 -23.22 0.63 3.58
CA ALA A 674 -23.26 -0.06 2.31
C ALA A 674 -24.47 -1.01 2.29
N ALA A 675 -25.20 -1.04 1.16
CA ALA A 675 -26.27 -1.98 0.91
C ALA A 675 -25.87 -2.90 -0.25
N THR A 676 -25.91 -4.20 -0.04
CA THR A 676 -25.60 -5.23 -1.04
C THR A 676 -26.81 -6.09 -1.28
N PHE A 677 -27.24 -6.17 -2.54
CA PHE A 677 -28.22 -7.17 -2.98
C PHE A 677 -27.49 -8.23 -3.78
N GLY A 678 -27.77 -9.51 -3.49
CA GLY A 678 -27.21 -10.66 -4.19
C GLY A 678 -28.27 -11.70 -4.50
N MET A 679 -28.07 -12.45 -5.58
CA MET A 679 -28.80 -13.67 -5.91
C MET A 679 -27.76 -14.74 -6.22
N TYR A 680 -28.03 -15.96 -5.78
CA TYR A 680 -27.11 -17.07 -6.03
C TYR A 680 -27.88 -18.35 -6.36
N SER A 681 -27.18 -19.26 -7.02
CA SER A 681 -27.59 -20.64 -7.24
C SER A 681 -26.39 -21.55 -7.01
N GLU A 682 -26.62 -22.57 -6.24
CA GLU A 682 -25.56 -23.49 -5.79
C GLU A 682 -26.06 -24.93 -5.83
N ARG A 683 -25.15 -25.82 -6.20
CA ARG A 683 -25.29 -27.27 -5.98
C ARG A 683 -24.00 -27.75 -5.35
N THR A 684 -24.11 -28.44 -4.22
CA THR A 684 -22.97 -28.95 -3.48
C THR A 684 -23.18 -30.40 -3.09
N GLU A 685 -22.17 -31.23 -3.37
CA GLU A 685 -22.08 -32.64 -2.97
C GLU A 685 -20.76 -32.85 -2.25
N GLU A 686 -20.71 -32.51 -0.98
CA GLU A 686 -19.44 -32.55 -0.24
C GLU A 686 -18.85 -33.97 -0.17
N PHE A 687 -17.54 -34.05 -0.07
CA PHE A 687 -16.89 -35.34 0.09
C PHE A 687 -17.31 -36.00 1.38
N ASN A 688 -17.49 -37.32 1.32
CA ASN A 688 -17.90 -38.20 2.43
C ASN A 688 -19.32 -37.96 2.95
N GLN A 689 -20.13 -37.09 2.35
CA GLN A 689 -21.57 -37.02 2.66
C GLN A 689 -22.37 -37.87 1.68
N ASP A 690 -23.44 -38.49 2.16
CA ASP A 690 -24.37 -39.33 1.39
C ASP A 690 -25.48 -38.50 0.73
N PHE A 691 -25.51 -37.20 1.00
CA PHE A 691 -26.48 -36.26 0.44
C PHE A 691 -25.80 -35.14 -0.31
N GLY A 692 -26.55 -34.53 -1.19
CA GLY A 692 -26.20 -33.23 -1.82
C GLY A 692 -27.27 -32.20 -1.54
N THR A 693 -26.92 -30.92 -1.75
CA THR A 693 -27.83 -29.79 -1.61
C THR A 693 -27.90 -29.00 -2.90
N LYS A 694 -29.10 -28.55 -3.24
CA LYS A 694 -29.34 -27.51 -4.23
C LYS A 694 -29.98 -26.33 -3.54
N SER A 695 -29.42 -25.13 -3.76
CA SER A 695 -30.00 -23.91 -3.22
C SER A 695 -30.08 -22.81 -4.26
N PHE A 696 -31.17 -22.05 -4.20
CA PHE A 696 -31.35 -20.82 -4.92
C PHE A 696 -31.80 -19.75 -3.94
N GLY A 697 -31.11 -18.63 -3.87
CA GLY A 697 -31.42 -17.62 -2.90
C GLY A 697 -31.16 -16.19 -3.35
N SER A 698 -31.71 -15.28 -2.56
CA SER A 698 -31.43 -13.85 -2.66
C SER A 698 -31.16 -13.27 -1.28
N SER A 699 -30.31 -12.26 -1.23
CA SER A 699 -29.98 -11.60 0.03
C SER A 699 -29.91 -10.09 -0.12
N LEU A 700 -30.31 -9.37 0.93
CA LEU A 700 -30.18 -7.94 1.06
C LEU A 700 -29.42 -7.65 2.36
N GLY A 701 -28.16 -7.24 2.23
CA GLY A 701 -27.27 -6.97 3.34
C GLY A 701 -27.00 -5.49 3.52
N PHE A 702 -26.96 -5.02 4.77
CA PHE A 702 -26.54 -3.70 5.16
C PHE A 702 -25.30 -3.83 6.02
N SER A 703 -24.26 -3.03 5.75
CA SER A 703 -23.05 -3.06 6.55
C SER A 703 -22.44 -1.68 6.74
N ARG A 704 -21.80 -1.48 7.89
CA ARG A 704 -21.07 -0.26 8.20
C ARG A 704 -19.73 -0.61 8.84
N LYS A 705 -18.68 0.05 8.35
CA LYS A 705 -17.34 0.00 8.95
C LYS A 705 -17.12 1.27 9.78
N TRP A 706 -16.63 1.12 11.02
CA TRP A 706 -16.24 2.20 11.91
C TRP A 706 -14.72 2.36 11.98
N PRO A 707 -14.22 3.51 12.45
CA PRO A 707 -12.84 3.61 12.90
C PRO A 707 -12.51 2.52 13.92
N LEU A 708 -11.23 2.13 14.04
CA LEU A 708 -10.76 1.02 14.88
C LEU A 708 -11.13 -0.37 14.35
N ASP A 709 -11.35 -0.49 13.03
CA ASP A 709 -11.51 -1.77 12.33
C ASP A 709 -12.71 -2.63 12.71
N PHE A 710 -13.73 -2.04 13.34
CA PHE A 710 -15.03 -2.67 13.57
C PHE A 710 -15.92 -2.61 12.33
N LYS A 711 -16.63 -3.71 12.07
CA LYS A 711 -17.67 -3.80 11.04
C LYS A 711 -18.91 -4.46 11.65
N ALA A 712 -20.08 -3.84 11.51
CA ALA A 712 -21.34 -4.51 11.78
C ALA A 712 -22.15 -4.70 10.50
N GLY A 713 -22.95 -5.74 10.48
CA GLY A 713 -23.80 -6.09 9.35
C GLY A 713 -25.16 -6.61 9.81
N LEU A 714 -26.14 -6.44 8.94
CA LEU A 714 -27.45 -7.04 9.05
C LEU A 714 -27.86 -7.50 7.65
N SER A 715 -28.13 -8.77 7.46
CA SER A 715 -28.63 -9.29 6.18
C SER A 715 -29.98 -9.97 6.34
N PHE A 716 -30.76 -9.88 5.28
CA PHE A 716 -32.04 -10.55 5.10
C PHE A 716 -31.88 -11.47 3.90
N GLY A 717 -32.09 -12.75 4.08
CA GLY A 717 -32.00 -13.78 3.06
C GLY A 717 -33.33 -14.47 2.84
N PHE A 718 -33.60 -14.79 1.59
CA PHE A 718 -34.62 -15.76 1.18
C PHE A 718 -33.91 -16.84 0.40
N GLU A 719 -34.14 -18.07 0.76
CA GLU A 719 -33.53 -19.24 0.14
C GLU A 719 -34.57 -20.33 -0.10
N GLN A 720 -34.47 -20.95 -1.25
CA GLN A 720 -35.13 -22.21 -1.56
C GLN A 720 -34.06 -23.28 -1.61
N ARG A 721 -34.16 -24.28 -0.73
CA ARG A 721 -33.14 -25.32 -0.54
C ARG A 721 -33.80 -26.70 -0.67
N GLU A 722 -33.10 -27.59 -1.35
CA GLU A 722 -33.48 -29.00 -1.54
C GLU A 722 -32.29 -29.88 -1.15
N GLN A 723 -32.50 -30.84 -0.26
CA GLN A 723 -31.55 -31.92 0.01
C GLN A 723 -31.94 -33.13 -0.85
N TYR A 724 -30.95 -33.83 -1.40
CA TYR A 724 -31.20 -35.04 -2.20
C TYR A 724 -30.13 -36.09 -1.90
N LYS A 725 -30.55 -37.39 -1.99
CA LYS A 725 -29.60 -38.51 -1.83
C LYS A 725 -28.64 -38.59 -3.02
N ARG A 726 -27.35 -38.85 -2.74
CA ARG A 726 -26.41 -39.23 -3.79
C ARG A 726 -26.70 -40.65 -4.21
N ASP A 727 -26.76 -40.91 -5.53
CA ASP A 727 -27.03 -42.28 -6.05
C ASP A 727 -25.97 -43.26 -5.56
N SER A 728 -26.28 -44.00 -4.50
CA SER A 728 -25.65 -45.27 -4.17
C SER A 728 -26.33 -46.33 -5.01
N VAL A 729 -25.57 -46.96 -5.89
CA VAL A 729 -26.07 -48.08 -6.69
C VAL A 729 -26.57 -49.18 -5.76
N GLY A 730 -27.89 -49.26 -5.56
CA GLY A 730 -28.51 -50.50 -5.09
C GLY A 730 -29.45 -50.48 -3.90
N ASP A 731 -29.99 -49.38 -3.41
CA ASP A 731 -30.96 -49.49 -2.31
C ASP A 731 -32.28 -48.78 -2.61
N THR A 732 -33.30 -49.53 -2.93
CA THR A 732 -34.71 -49.12 -2.97
C THR A 732 -35.37 -49.44 -1.64
N THR A 733 -35.12 -48.68 -0.61
CA THR A 733 -35.91 -48.66 0.60
C THR A 733 -36.67 -47.35 0.69
N ASP A 734 -37.99 -47.44 0.51
CA ASP A 734 -38.96 -46.40 0.84
C ASP A 734 -38.77 -46.02 2.33
N SER A 735 -38.16 -44.90 2.61
CA SER A 735 -38.02 -44.37 3.97
C SER A 735 -39.12 -43.34 4.23
N GLU A 736 -39.74 -43.44 5.41
CA GLU A 736 -40.81 -42.57 5.93
C GLU A 736 -40.41 -41.08 6.10
N ASP A 737 -39.27 -40.64 5.56
CA ASP A 737 -38.71 -39.30 5.72
C ASP A 737 -38.78 -38.47 4.42
N ASP A 738 -39.79 -38.60 3.60
CA ASP A 738 -39.94 -37.87 2.34
C ASP A 738 -39.94 -36.35 2.50
N ASP A 739 -40.39 -35.82 3.65
CA ASP A 739 -40.48 -34.37 3.92
C ASP A 739 -39.13 -33.66 3.96
N ILE A 740 -38.01 -34.36 4.19
CA ILE A 740 -36.67 -33.79 4.27
C ILE A 740 -36.09 -33.47 2.86
N PHE A 741 -36.52 -34.25 1.88
CA PHE A 741 -36.08 -34.14 0.49
C PHE A 741 -36.96 -33.23 -0.35
N GLU A 742 -38.06 -32.69 0.22
CA GLU A 742 -38.83 -31.65 -0.48
C GLU A 742 -38.13 -30.30 -0.46
N PRO A 743 -38.31 -29.48 -1.53
CA PRO A 743 -37.79 -28.13 -1.55
C PRO A 743 -38.35 -27.27 -0.41
N ARG A 744 -37.48 -26.75 0.44
CA ARG A 744 -37.80 -25.92 1.60
C ARG A 744 -37.56 -24.46 1.29
N SER A 745 -38.50 -23.59 1.66
CA SER A 745 -38.35 -22.13 1.54
C SER A 745 -38.02 -21.53 2.91
N ILE A 746 -36.94 -20.82 2.99
CA ILE A 746 -36.34 -20.37 4.25
C ILE A 746 -36.11 -18.83 4.21
N LEU A 747 -36.51 -18.16 5.29
CA LEU A 747 -36.14 -16.77 5.55
C LEU A 747 -35.08 -16.74 6.63
N VAL A 748 -34.00 -16.01 6.38
CA VAL A 748 -32.89 -15.88 7.32
C VAL A 748 -32.59 -14.42 7.59
N ILE A 749 -32.48 -14.04 8.86
CA ILE A 749 -32.00 -12.72 9.30
C ILE A 749 -30.68 -12.94 10.02
N THR A 750 -29.60 -12.30 9.51
CA THR A 750 -28.25 -12.46 10.06
C THR A 750 -27.67 -11.14 10.54
N PRO A 751 -27.84 -10.74 11.81
CA PRO A 751 -26.97 -9.75 12.43
C PRO A 751 -25.55 -10.30 12.59
N SER A 752 -24.55 -9.43 12.40
CA SER A 752 -23.15 -9.81 12.52
C SER A 752 -22.27 -8.65 12.99
N ILE A 753 -21.18 -8.98 13.68
CA ILE A 753 -20.15 -8.03 14.09
C ILE A 753 -18.77 -8.64 13.85
N GLY A 754 -17.86 -7.84 13.32
CA GLY A 754 -16.48 -8.23 13.03
C GLY A 754 -15.47 -7.20 13.48
N TYR A 755 -14.30 -7.67 13.86
CA TYR A 755 -13.14 -6.89 14.23
C TYR A 755 -11.90 -7.48 13.55
N ASP A 756 -11.18 -6.70 12.73
CA ASP A 756 -10.04 -7.21 11.96
C ASP A 756 -8.89 -6.20 11.97
N THR A 757 -7.82 -6.53 12.70
CA THR A 757 -6.58 -5.74 12.82
C THR A 757 -5.39 -6.46 12.22
N ARG A 758 -5.60 -7.50 11.41
CA ARG A 758 -4.50 -8.23 10.77
C ARG A 758 -3.68 -7.32 9.87
N ASP A 759 -2.36 -7.51 9.91
CA ASP A 759 -1.40 -6.78 9.07
C ASP A 759 -1.48 -7.17 7.58
N SER A 760 -1.96 -8.37 7.29
CA SER A 760 -2.16 -8.91 5.94
C SER A 760 -3.34 -9.88 5.92
N PHE A 761 -4.15 -9.79 4.88
CA PHE A 761 -5.21 -10.77 4.63
C PHE A 761 -4.64 -12.10 4.10
N ILE A 762 -3.60 -12.03 3.24
CA ILE A 762 -3.02 -13.22 2.58
C ILE A 762 -2.01 -13.93 3.49
N ARG A 763 -1.16 -13.19 4.20
CA ARG A 763 -0.11 -13.73 5.09
C ARG A 763 -0.12 -12.99 6.41
N PRO A 764 -1.08 -13.26 7.30
CA PRO A 764 -1.16 -12.60 8.58
C PRO A 764 -0.02 -13.03 9.50
N ARG A 765 0.67 -12.04 10.06
CA ARG A 765 1.78 -12.21 11.01
C ARG A 765 1.48 -11.57 12.37
N ARG A 766 0.59 -10.58 12.40
CA ARG A 766 0.21 -9.83 13.61
C ARG A 766 -1.23 -9.39 13.51
N GLY A 767 -1.89 -9.34 14.67
CA GLY A 767 -3.24 -8.82 14.78
C GLY A 767 -4.27 -9.86 15.17
N ILE A 768 -5.51 -9.43 15.21
CA ILE A 768 -6.66 -10.21 15.64
C ILE A 768 -7.72 -10.10 14.55
N PHE A 769 -8.36 -11.21 14.25
CA PHE A 769 -9.63 -11.28 13.55
C PHE A 769 -10.67 -11.90 14.50
N SER A 770 -11.83 -11.29 14.61
CA SER A 770 -12.97 -11.83 15.38
C SER A 770 -14.25 -11.56 14.63
N TYR A 771 -15.08 -12.56 14.48
CA TYR A 771 -16.37 -12.48 13.77
C TYR A 771 -17.43 -13.28 14.50
N LEU A 772 -18.54 -12.62 14.81
CA LEU A 772 -19.72 -13.22 15.42
C LEU A 772 -20.91 -13.00 14.50
N SER A 773 -21.68 -14.05 14.25
CA SER A 773 -22.96 -13.98 13.53
C SER A 773 -24.01 -14.85 14.19
N LEU A 774 -25.27 -14.43 14.03
CA LEU A 774 -26.46 -15.14 14.46
C LEU A 774 -27.40 -15.27 13.26
N ASP A 775 -27.67 -16.48 12.78
CA ASP A 775 -28.72 -16.69 11.80
C ASP A 775 -30.03 -16.99 12.55
N ILE A 776 -31.01 -16.15 12.32
CA ILE A 776 -32.38 -16.35 12.75
C ILE A 776 -33.12 -16.92 11.54
N SER A 777 -33.24 -18.23 11.52
CA SER A 777 -33.81 -18.98 10.39
C SER A 777 -35.27 -19.32 10.66
N LYS A 778 -36.12 -19.15 9.64
CA LYS A 778 -37.54 -19.46 9.69
C LYS A 778 -37.99 -20.14 8.41
N GLY A 779 -38.49 -21.38 8.53
CA GLY A 779 -39.16 -22.07 7.44
C GLY A 779 -40.50 -21.43 7.12
N ILE A 780 -40.86 -21.27 5.84
CA ILE A 780 -42.11 -20.59 5.43
C ILE A 780 -43.32 -21.53 5.53
N ARG A 781 -43.15 -22.81 5.24
CA ARG A 781 -44.24 -23.80 5.22
C ARG A 781 -44.01 -24.98 6.12
N ASN A 782 -42.81 -25.15 6.62
CA ASN A 782 -42.40 -26.17 7.55
C ASN A 782 -41.64 -25.55 8.72
N SER A 783 -41.45 -26.33 9.81
CA SER A 783 -40.72 -25.88 11.00
C SER A 783 -39.32 -26.50 11.13
N LEU A 784 -38.87 -27.26 10.13
CA LEU A 784 -37.56 -27.92 10.14
C LEU A 784 -36.40 -26.93 10.11
N ASP A 785 -36.63 -25.75 9.56
CA ASP A 785 -35.64 -24.68 9.45
C ASP A 785 -35.87 -23.55 10.50
N ASP A 786 -36.64 -23.80 11.55
CA ASP A 786 -36.91 -22.85 12.62
C ASP A 786 -35.87 -22.98 13.71
N PHE A 787 -34.79 -22.19 13.60
CA PHE A 787 -33.69 -22.24 14.57
C PHE A 787 -32.91 -20.92 14.66
N PHE A 788 -32.15 -20.77 15.75
CA PHE A 788 -31.06 -19.81 15.92
C PHE A 788 -29.74 -20.55 15.69
N LYS A 789 -28.89 -20.04 14.77
CA LYS A 789 -27.55 -20.59 14.51
C LYS A 789 -26.50 -19.58 14.85
N TYR A 790 -25.79 -19.78 15.93
CA TYR A 790 -24.71 -18.95 16.41
C TYR A 790 -23.40 -19.44 15.82
N ARG A 791 -22.56 -18.50 15.35
CA ARG A 791 -21.21 -18.78 14.85
C ARG A 791 -20.23 -17.74 15.35
N TYR A 792 -19.14 -18.20 15.91
CA TYR A 792 -18.05 -17.37 16.36
C TYR A 792 -16.73 -17.87 15.78
N ASP A 793 -15.90 -16.99 15.18
CA ASP A 793 -14.56 -17.27 14.64
C ASP A 793 -13.61 -16.22 15.23
N VAL A 794 -12.55 -16.67 15.86
CA VAL A 794 -11.50 -15.81 16.40
C VAL A 794 -10.14 -16.32 15.96
N ARG A 795 -9.27 -15.42 15.51
CA ARG A 795 -7.91 -15.72 15.06
C ARG A 795 -6.97 -14.71 15.65
N PHE A 796 -5.83 -15.18 16.13
CA PHE A 796 -4.81 -14.36 16.75
C PHE A 796 -3.45 -14.67 16.14
N TYR A 797 -2.65 -13.64 15.85
CA TYR A 797 -1.34 -13.78 15.22
C TYR A 797 -0.31 -12.94 15.96
N ILE A 798 0.85 -13.53 16.24
CA ILE A 798 1.99 -12.83 16.85
C ILE A 798 3.31 -13.36 16.26
N THR A 799 4.24 -12.44 15.97
CA THR A 799 5.58 -12.75 15.48
C THR A 799 6.60 -12.27 16.51
N PRO A 800 6.95 -13.10 17.50
CA PRO A 800 7.91 -12.72 18.54
C PRO A 800 9.33 -12.62 18.00
N LEU A 801 9.67 -13.43 17.01
CA LEU A 801 10.96 -13.42 16.32
C LEU A 801 10.77 -13.18 14.82
N PRO A 802 11.70 -12.57 14.10
CA PRO A 802 11.54 -12.22 12.67
C PRO A 802 11.11 -13.38 11.76
N ARG A 803 11.45 -14.61 12.14
CA ARG A 803 11.18 -15.83 11.37
C ARG A 803 10.13 -16.76 11.98
N LEU A 804 9.58 -16.43 13.18
CA LEU A 804 8.65 -17.30 13.89
C LEU A 804 7.34 -16.57 14.12
N THR A 805 6.26 -17.10 13.56
CA THR A 805 4.89 -16.60 13.76
C THR A 805 4.07 -17.68 14.45
N PHE A 806 3.42 -17.32 15.54
CA PHE A 806 2.36 -18.14 16.13
C PHE A 806 1.00 -17.66 15.65
N ALA A 807 0.16 -18.62 15.30
CA ALA A 807 -1.22 -18.38 14.88
C ALA A 807 -2.16 -19.31 15.67
N TRP A 808 -3.27 -18.77 16.14
CA TRP A 808 -4.33 -19.50 16.84
C TRP A 808 -5.66 -19.24 16.16
N LEU A 809 -6.45 -20.29 16.08
CA LEU A 809 -7.84 -20.28 15.64
C LEU A 809 -8.74 -20.82 16.75
N GLY A 810 -9.87 -20.19 16.96
CA GLY A 810 -10.97 -20.73 17.74
C GLY A 810 -12.26 -20.53 16.98
N ARG A 811 -13.05 -21.58 16.82
CA ARG A 811 -14.39 -21.56 16.25
C ARG A 811 -15.37 -22.21 17.22
N ALA A 812 -16.56 -21.61 17.33
CA ALA A 812 -17.66 -22.16 18.06
C ALA A 812 -18.95 -22.00 17.27
N GLY A 813 -19.82 -22.99 17.33
CA GLY A 813 -21.11 -22.94 16.68
C GLY A 813 -22.16 -23.66 17.54
N TYR A 814 -23.39 -23.14 17.51
CA TYR A 814 -24.52 -23.73 18.21
C TYR A 814 -25.82 -23.49 17.44
N ILE A 815 -26.66 -24.52 17.33
CA ILE A 815 -27.98 -24.44 16.71
C ILE A 815 -29.04 -24.74 17.78
N ASP A 816 -29.95 -23.79 17.97
CA ASP A 816 -31.05 -23.86 18.93
C ASP A 816 -32.38 -23.79 18.18
N PRO A 817 -33.12 -24.94 18.03
CA PRO A 817 -34.43 -24.92 17.40
C PRO A 817 -35.45 -24.24 18.33
N PHE A 818 -36.32 -23.41 17.74
CA PHE A 818 -37.39 -22.70 18.44
C PHE A 818 -38.79 -23.06 17.93
N GLY A 819 -38.87 -23.88 16.88
CA GLY A 819 -40.13 -24.37 16.30
C GLY A 819 -40.64 -25.64 16.97
N PRO A 820 -41.81 -26.16 16.54
CA PRO A 820 -42.36 -27.42 17.02
C PRO A 820 -41.53 -28.63 16.59
N ALA A 821 -40.71 -28.53 15.55
CA ALA A 821 -39.81 -29.60 15.14
C ALA A 821 -38.52 -29.51 15.95
N GLU A 822 -38.22 -30.51 16.77
CA GLU A 822 -36.97 -30.61 17.52
C GLU A 822 -35.79 -31.06 16.64
N ARG A 823 -36.10 -31.65 15.48
CA ARG A 823 -35.10 -32.14 14.50
C ARG A 823 -34.61 -31.03 13.61
N ILE A 824 -33.30 -30.93 13.44
CA ILE A 824 -32.62 -30.07 12.44
C ILE A 824 -32.18 -30.96 11.28
N VAL A 825 -32.37 -30.49 10.06
CA VAL A 825 -32.00 -31.21 8.84
C VAL A 825 -30.48 -31.28 8.71
N ASP A 826 -29.96 -32.40 8.19
CA ASP A 826 -28.53 -32.69 8.15
C ASP A 826 -27.71 -31.62 7.38
N ASP A 827 -28.28 -31.03 6.35
CA ASP A 827 -27.68 -29.92 5.57
C ASP A 827 -27.53 -28.60 6.36
N GLN A 828 -28.13 -28.51 7.55
CA GLN A 828 -28.00 -27.38 8.46
C GLN A 828 -27.07 -27.64 9.64
N LEU A 829 -26.70 -28.87 9.91
CA LEU A 829 -25.85 -29.28 11.02
C LEU A 829 -24.39 -28.83 10.82
N PHE A 830 -23.60 -28.86 11.87
CA PHE A 830 -22.18 -28.63 11.82
C PHE A 830 -21.43 -29.93 11.59
N TYR A 831 -20.48 -29.92 10.69
CA TYR A 831 -19.50 -30.96 10.42
C TYR A 831 -18.12 -30.44 10.61
N LEU A 832 -17.18 -31.22 11.10
CA LEU A 832 -15.77 -30.88 11.23
C LEU A 832 -14.89 -32.01 10.66
N GLY A 833 -13.64 -31.66 10.43
CA GLY A 833 -12.62 -32.51 9.83
C GLY A 833 -12.14 -31.89 8.50
N GLY A 834 -10.93 -32.26 8.11
CA GLY A 834 -10.37 -31.80 6.85
C GLY A 834 -9.37 -30.65 6.98
N THR A 835 -9.07 -30.07 5.84
CA THR A 835 -7.96 -29.12 5.69
C THR A 835 -8.14 -27.82 6.49
N SER A 836 -9.38 -27.35 6.63
CA SER A 836 -9.69 -26.04 7.24
C SER A 836 -10.04 -26.11 8.71
N ASP A 837 -10.25 -27.30 9.26
CA ASP A 837 -10.72 -27.49 10.63
C ASP A 837 -9.76 -28.35 11.45
N VAL A 838 -9.92 -29.68 11.43
CA VAL A 838 -9.07 -30.62 12.16
C VAL A 838 -8.31 -31.50 11.16
N ARG A 839 -7.07 -31.11 10.88
CA ARG A 839 -6.20 -31.82 9.92
C ARG A 839 -5.83 -33.20 10.47
N GLY A 840 -5.67 -34.18 9.58
CA GLY A 840 -5.49 -35.60 9.94
C GLY A 840 -6.78 -36.42 9.82
N PHE A 841 -7.92 -35.74 9.79
CA PHE A 841 -9.22 -36.31 9.47
C PHE A 841 -9.62 -36.04 8.02
N SER A 842 -10.47 -36.87 7.43
CA SER A 842 -11.11 -36.57 6.15
C SER A 842 -12.09 -35.40 6.31
N GLU A 843 -12.44 -34.74 5.20
CA GLU A 843 -13.45 -33.69 5.21
C GLU A 843 -14.76 -34.24 5.81
N ASN A 844 -15.34 -33.51 6.77
CA ASN A 844 -16.58 -33.82 7.48
C ASN A 844 -16.55 -35.08 8.38
N MET A 845 -15.41 -35.78 8.52
CA MET A 845 -15.30 -37.10 9.18
C MET A 845 -14.73 -37.02 10.60
N LEU A 846 -14.92 -35.93 11.32
CA LEU A 846 -14.49 -35.85 12.72
C LEU A 846 -15.35 -36.71 13.63
N ARG A 847 -16.68 -36.74 13.37
CA ARG A 847 -17.66 -37.59 14.04
C ARG A 847 -18.30 -38.50 13.01
N ILE A 848 -18.33 -39.81 13.29
CA ILE A 848 -18.86 -40.84 12.41
C ILE A 848 -19.81 -41.75 13.20
N ASP A 849 -20.73 -42.37 12.49
CA ASP A 849 -21.60 -43.40 13.06
C ASP A 849 -20.95 -44.81 13.03
N ALA A 850 -21.66 -45.80 13.45
CA ALA A 850 -21.18 -47.21 13.46
C ALA A 850 -20.93 -47.77 12.05
N ASN A 851 -21.50 -47.17 11.01
CA ASN A 851 -21.28 -47.55 9.61
C ASN A 851 -20.08 -46.85 9.00
N GLY A 852 -19.53 -45.84 9.69
CA GLY A 852 -18.42 -45.01 9.22
C GLY A 852 -18.86 -43.76 8.42
N ASP A 853 -20.16 -43.42 8.46
CA ASP A 853 -20.70 -42.23 7.78
C ASP A 853 -20.62 -40.98 8.66
N PRO A 854 -20.43 -39.79 8.09
CA PRO A 854 -20.28 -38.55 8.85
C PRO A 854 -21.58 -38.15 9.54
N VAL A 855 -21.49 -37.84 10.83
CA VAL A 855 -22.61 -37.38 11.64
C VAL A 855 -22.42 -35.91 12.00
N GLY A 856 -23.35 -35.08 11.57
CA GLY A 856 -23.39 -33.67 11.94
C GLY A 856 -23.85 -33.47 13.39
N GLY A 857 -23.67 -32.27 13.90
CA GLY A 857 -24.07 -31.89 15.24
C GLY A 857 -24.63 -30.48 15.35
N ARG A 858 -25.44 -30.28 16.40
CA ARG A 858 -26.01 -28.97 16.73
C ARG A 858 -24.98 -28.03 17.42
N SER A 859 -23.93 -28.61 17.97
CA SER A 859 -22.86 -27.88 18.62
C SER A 859 -21.52 -28.25 17.99
N MET A 860 -20.64 -27.24 17.83
CA MET A 860 -19.27 -27.46 17.39
C MET A 860 -18.31 -26.58 18.16
N LEU A 861 -17.09 -27.11 18.41
CA LEU A 861 -15.94 -26.38 18.87
C LEU A 861 -14.75 -26.84 18.04
N ALA A 862 -13.96 -25.89 17.53
CA ALA A 862 -12.71 -26.19 16.85
C ALA A 862 -11.63 -25.22 17.29
N GLY A 863 -10.44 -25.73 17.51
CA GLY A 863 -9.27 -24.96 17.89
C GLY A 863 -8.04 -25.42 17.12
N SER A 864 -7.21 -24.47 16.73
CA SER A 864 -5.93 -24.77 16.11
C SER A 864 -4.84 -23.85 16.63
N ALA A 865 -3.66 -24.41 16.83
CA ALA A 865 -2.46 -23.66 17.16
C ALA A 865 -1.35 -24.02 16.18
N GLU A 866 -0.78 -23.02 15.51
CA GLU A 866 0.31 -23.20 14.56
C GLU A 866 1.54 -22.40 14.96
N ALA A 867 2.71 -23.04 14.83
CA ALA A 867 4.02 -22.38 14.81
C ALA A 867 4.54 -22.39 13.38
N ARG A 868 4.63 -21.21 12.76
CA ARG A 868 5.08 -21.00 11.37
C ARG A 868 6.51 -20.48 11.38
N ILE A 869 7.44 -21.22 10.77
CA ILE A 869 8.87 -20.94 10.74
C ILE A 869 9.28 -20.60 9.31
N ASP A 870 9.71 -19.36 9.08
CA ASP A 870 10.22 -18.91 7.78
C ASP A 870 11.65 -19.44 7.56
N LEU A 871 11.79 -20.39 6.65
CA LEU A 871 13.07 -21.00 6.28
C LEU A 871 13.87 -20.17 5.26
N GLY A 872 13.28 -19.08 4.78
CA GLY A 872 13.83 -18.30 3.68
C GLY A 872 13.44 -18.87 2.30
N HIS A 873 13.82 -18.15 1.24
CA HIS A 873 13.49 -18.52 -0.16
C HIS A 873 12.00 -18.78 -0.40
N ASN A 874 11.11 -18.07 0.33
CA ASN A 874 9.66 -18.24 0.29
C ASN A 874 9.17 -19.61 0.78
N VAL A 875 9.96 -20.33 1.56
CA VAL A 875 9.58 -21.61 2.15
C VAL A 875 9.26 -21.42 3.64
N GLU A 876 8.12 -21.96 4.07
CA GLU A 876 7.65 -21.91 5.44
C GLU A 876 7.40 -23.33 5.96
N PHE A 877 7.97 -23.67 7.08
CA PHE A 877 7.68 -24.89 7.82
C PHE A 877 6.66 -24.60 8.92
N THR A 878 5.71 -25.51 9.10
CA THR A 878 4.63 -25.35 10.08
C THR A 878 4.54 -26.57 10.97
N LEU A 879 4.41 -26.33 12.27
CA LEU A 879 3.99 -27.30 13.27
C LEU A 879 2.58 -26.91 13.70
N PHE A 880 1.66 -27.86 13.84
CA PHE A 880 0.30 -27.56 14.28
C PHE A 880 -0.26 -28.60 15.24
N TYR A 881 -1.20 -28.15 16.04
CA TYR A 881 -2.07 -28.94 16.89
C TYR A 881 -3.51 -28.48 16.66
N ASP A 882 -4.38 -29.41 16.27
CA ASP A 882 -5.79 -29.16 16.03
C ASP A 882 -6.63 -29.98 16.99
N VAL A 883 -7.75 -29.39 17.41
CA VAL A 883 -8.74 -30.04 18.28
C VAL A 883 -10.14 -29.70 17.78
N GLY A 884 -11.05 -30.66 17.80
CA GLY A 884 -12.42 -30.47 17.37
C GLY A 884 -13.41 -31.31 18.19
N TYR A 885 -14.63 -30.80 18.28
CA TYR A 885 -15.77 -31.45 18.91
C TYR A 885 -17.01 -31.14 18.08
N VAL A 886 -17.82 -32.15 17.84
CA VAL A 886 -19.15 -32.08 17.23
C VAL A 886 -20.15 -32.85 18.10
N GLY A 887 -21.15 -32.15 18.67
CA GLY A 887 -22.12 -32.73 19.60
C GLY A 887 -23.54 -32.67 19.08
N SER A 888 -24.36 -33.68 19.46
CA SER A 888 -25.77 -33.76 19.08
C SER A 888 -26.65 -32.71 19.77
N THR A 889 -26.32 -32.35 21.02
CA THR A 889 -27.05 -31.39 21.85
C THR A 889 -26.09 -30.51 22.64
N TYR A 890 -26.59 -29.69 23.55
CA TYR A 890 -25.78 -28.83 24.41
C TYR A 890 -25.01 -29.70 25.42
N VAL A 891 -23.69 -29.69 25.31
CA VAL A 891 -22.66 -30.11 26.28
C VAL A 891 -23.01 -31.35 27.13
N GLU A 892 -23.34 -32.47 26.51
CA GLU A 892 -23.18 -33.78 27.14
C GLU A 892 -21.75 -34.25 26.87
N SER A 893 -20.89 -34.22 27.88
CA SER A 893 -19.50 -34.72 27.87
C SER A 893 -18.59 -34.27 26.70
N VAL A 894 -18.28 -32.97 26.59
CA VAL A 894 -17.28 -32.42 25.63
C VAL A 894 -15.94 -33.17 25.71
N SER A 895 -15.62 -33.79 26.85
CA SER A 895 -14.35 -34.49 27.04
C SER A 895 -14.27 -35.82 26.31
N ASP A 896 -15.36 -36.56 26.15
CA ASP A 896 -15.34 -37.92 25.62
C ASP A 896 -15.40 -37.96 24.09
N ASP A 897 -16.03 -36.94 23.46
CA ASP A 897 -16.14 -36.83 22.00
C ASP A 897 -15.13 -35.85 21.34
N THR A 898 -14.18 -35.32 22.12
CA THR A 898 -13.17 -34.42 21.60
C THR A 898 -12.06 -35.16 20.90
N ARG A 899 -11.83 -34.82 19.65
CA ARG A 899 -10.80 -35.43 18.80
C ARG A 899 -9.71 -34.42 18.45
N SER A 900 -8.48 -34.88 18.36
CA SER A 900 -7.34 -34.01 18.11
C SER A 900 -6.30 -34.63 17.18
N SER A 901 -5.50 -33.75 16.60
CA SER A 901 -4.36 -34.14 15.75
C SER A 901 -3.19 -33.23 15.96
N VAL A 902 -1.99 -33.79 15.71
CA VAL A 902 -0.75 -33.02 15.60
C VAL A 902 -0.19 -33.18 14.20
N GLY A 903 0.56 -32.20 13.72
CA GLY A 903 1.10 -32.36 12.37
C GLY A 903 2.16 -31.37 12.00
N VAL A 904 2.68 -31.63 10.80
CA VAL A 904 3.71 -30.82 10.17
C VAL A 904 3.26 -30.38 8.78
N GLY A 905 3.82 -29.27 8.31
CA GLY A 905 3.54 -28.79 6.98
C GLY A 905 4.72 -28.07 6.35
N LEU A 906 4.78 -28.09 5.04
CA LEU A 906 5.72 -27.33 4.25
C LEU A 906 4.91 -26.51 3.25
N ARG A 907 5.11 -25.19 3.28
CA ARG A 907 4.41 -24.24 2.41
C ARG A 907 5.40 -23.44 1.58
N TYR A 908 5.07 -23.20 0.32
CA TYR A 908 5.76 -22.26 -0.54
C TYR A 908 4.92 -20.99 -0.71
N ILE A 909 5.48 -19.85 -0.33
CA ILE A 909 4.76 -18.57 -0.29
C ILE A 909 4.76 -17.94 -1.68
N THR A 910 3.60 -17.82 -2.29
CA THR A 910 3.40 -17.16 -3.58
C THR A 910 2.77 -15.77 -3.38
N PRO A 911 2.80 -14.89 -4.40
CA PRO A 911 2.10 -13.61 -4.35
C PRO A 911 0.57 -13.71 -4.13
N VAL A 912 -0.03 -14.85 -4.49
CA VAL A 912 -1.47 -15.13 -4.35
C VAL A 912 -1.80 -15.92 -3.08
N GLY A 913 -0.81 -16.28 -2.28
CA GLY A 913 -0.95 -17.04 -1.04
C GLY A 913 0.00 -18.24 -0.98
N PRO A 914 0.14 -18.88 0.20
CA PRO A 914 0.95 -20.08 0.35
C PRO A 914 0.29 -21.28 -0.35
N ILE A 915 1.12 -22.13 -0.93
CA ILE A 915 0.75 -23.44 -1.44
C ILE A 915 1.50 -24.48 -0.62
N GLY A 916 0.82 -25.46 -0.07
CA GLY A 916 1.48 -26.38 0.85
C GLY A 916 0.87 -27.74 1.00
N PHE A 917 1.71 -28.62 1.52
CA PHE A 917 1.37 -29.95 1.98
C PHE A 917 1.42 -29.97 3.50
N LEU A 918 0.38 -30.52 4.12
CA LEU A 918 0.22 -30.60 5.56
C LEU A 918 -0.12 -32.06 5.90
N TYR A 919 0.63 -32.66 6.81
CA TYR A 919 0.34 -34.02 7.27
C TYR A 919 -0.07 -33.98 8.74
N GLY A 920 -1.33 -34.34 8.99
CA GLY A 920 -1.90 -34.44 10.32
C GLY A 920 -1.94 -35.90 10.78
N ILE A 921 -1.56 -36.14 12.02
CA ILE A 921 -1.58 -37.44 12.72
C ILE A 921 -2.64 -37.35 13.80
N LYS A 922 -3.60 -38.28 13.84
CA LYS A 922 -4.60 -38.36 14.88
C LYS A 922 -3.94 -38.75 16.22
N VAL A 923 -4.27 -38.05 17.30
CA VAL A 923 -3.67 -38.31 18.63
C VAL A 923 -4.19 -39.65 19.20
N ALA A 924 -5.47 -39.95 18.98
CA ALA A 924 -6.10 -41.19 19.40
C ALA A 924 -7.03 -41.68 18.26
N PRO A 925 -6.49 -42.42 17.26
CA PRO A 925 -7.34 -42.99 16.20
C PRO A 925 -8.23 -44.09 16.75
N GLU A 926 -9.47 -44.17 16.28
CA GLU A 926 -10.38 -45.28 16.58
C GLU A 926 -10.00 -46.52 15.80
N GLU A 927 -10.56 -47.71 16.24
CA GLU A 927 -10.27 -48.98 15.57
C GLU A 927 -10.80 -48.92 14.12
N GLY A 928 -9.91 -49.21 13.16
CA GLY A 928 -10.21 -49.12 11.72
C GLY A 928 -9.91 -47.77 11.05
N GLU A 929 -9.60 -46.76 11.82
CA GLU A 929 -9.22 -45.44 11.22
C GLU A 929 -7.76 -45.39 10.74
N SER A 930 -7.53 -44.59 9.70
CA SER A 930 -6.17 -44.26 9.28
C SER A 930 -5.47 -43.45 10.35
N PRO A 931 -4.15 -43.66 10.61
CA PRO A 931 -3.43 -42.92 11.68
C PRO A 931 -3.25 -41.43 11.38
N GLY A 932 -3.44 -41.01 10.13
CA GLY A 932 -3.30 -39.63 9.73
C GLY A 932 -3.62 -39.42 8.25
N ARG A 933 -3.54 -38.15 7.81
CA ARG A 933 -3.87 -37.78 6.44
C ARG A 933 -2.97 -36.66 5.91
N LEU A 934 -2.65 -36.74 4.62
CA LEU A 934 -2.00 -35.68 3.87
C LEU A 934 -3.04 -34.75 3.26
N HIS A 935 -2.87 -33.46 3.50
CA HIS A 935 -3.69 -32.41 2.94
C HIS A 935 -2.87 -31.53 2.01
N PHE A 936 -3.48 -31.10 0.93
CA PHE A 936 -2.96 -30.09 0.04
C PHE A 936 -3.84 -28.83 0.13
N SER A 937 -3.22 -27.68 0.31
CA SER A 937 -3.98 -26.42 0.44
C SER A 937 -3.34 -25.32 -0.40
N VAL A 938 -4.20 -24.42 -0.90
CA VAL A 938 -3.83 -23.14 -1.48
C VAL A 938 -4.38 -22.03 -0.54
N GLY A 939 -3.49 -21.20 -0.03
CA GLY A 939 -3.83 -20.27 1.06
C GLY A 939 -3.44 -20.81 2.44
N TYR A 940 -3.63 -20.00 3.49
CA TYR A 940 -3.61 -20.50 4.85
C TYR A 940 -4.96 -21.10 5.18
N THR A 941 -4.94 -22.19 5.91
CA THR A 941 -6.15 -22.88 6.36
C THR A 941 -6.98 -22.04 7.33
N PHE A 942 -6.34 -21.01 7.93
CA PHE A 942 -7.01 -19.99 8.74
C PHE A 942 -6.18 -18.72 8.87
#